data_47605ba6c84f4e1a302e3bd3931f414b
#
_entry.id   47605ba6c84f4e1a302e3bd3931f414b
#
_cell.length_a   1.000
_cell.length_b   1.000
_cell.length_c   1.000
_cell.angle_alpha   90.00
_cell.angle_beta   90.00
_cell.angle_gamma   90.00
#
_symmetry.space_group_name_H-M   'P 1'
#
loop_
_entity.id
_entity.type
_entity.pdbx_description
1 polymer ?
#
loop_
_entity_poly.entity_id
_entity_poly.type
_entity_poly.pdbx_seq_one_letter_code
_entity_poly.pdbx_strand_id
1 'polypeptide(L)'
;MTDKKKNKRKNWGIILLISAVVLPLVQLLVNHELNSPRVCARLVQHSVKKVEHDIQTLIDNNADYLQYDKAEVCLFVFHKDSLLYWNNNLVGPKLIRRKVTMDNDTIINLLTGDYYVKSFSKGNLDYFAFKLLNTTYRLENQYFENRFLPFKNIIKSKVHFDSEEGFEILSTTGKILTYCQIEEQSKPQTITKYVIFGIDALLVLITIILLLPPKKHISQKTWFKLEYGIAIIFLAAMLFTYLYYDSNRKHENEEMATLAENLLAKRDKAFEESFAKFAQDLKADTNLREMIFAESNILSDIVLGYSKELLFDEIIHDYEASLTICTPNEEITVQPEDYVTDCDDYFLEKLANNKQSRVGEGLYFIDYYTLDPNYLGKIKVESPDSLQTKTLYFEFYKPIAPEGFGFPQLLQEEHSQKPYAYSVANYRDNILVYKYGKYIYPNFFKNQKGKDHEFHFAEGYKHYTLKQDENNILVISTLRKDWKEITAPFAIFLLAMLIPYLIVYWLLTPEEKRLGWKGSLRQRLQSIVLFTLGLSFLFIGPISVVFMSSMYNQKTTETQYETTRTLANEMCNDLDFEELLNNASPATWTEILQHYAANFFTDLNLYSLDGRLLATSRQEIYELTLQAPIMNAKAYQNMHRNKALYYTHSENLGKGKYESAYIPINDSQGNTLAYLNTPYFSSATDLHNEIKTFFLTYTNIILVLLGIALYLVLIITRRAMHPLSLLQEKMADFKIDRKNEPIEWQGNDEIGALIKQYNLLIVELEKSTAELKRTTTEVAWRGVARQVAHEIKNSLTPMRLSVQMLQRSIEKGDADVEEKMKRVSATLIEQIDALSDIASSFSRYAKLPENHPAPLDLAELVGNVVNLYDNVENIVFTYL
;
A
#
# COMPACT_ATOMS: atom_id res chain seq x y z
N MET A 1 25.51 21.19 32.78
CA MET A 1 24.26 20.94 32.03
C MET A 1 24.41 19.87 30.94
N THR A 2 25.62 19.60 30.46
CA THR A 2 25.94 18.59 29.39
C THR A 2 25.85 17.13 29.83
N ASP A 3 26.19 16.78 31.07
CA ASP A 3 26.17 15.39 31.53
C ASP A 3 24.75 14.84 31.82
N LYS A 4 23.85 15.69 32.28
CA LYS A 4 22.42 15.31 32.48
C LYS A 4 21.71 14.99 31.16
N LYS A 5 22.05 15.69 30.04
CA LYS A 5 21.51 15.41 28.70
C LYS A 5 22.09 14.11 28.11
N LYS A 6 23.36 13.81 28.41
CA LYS A 6 24.05 12.59 27.94
C LYS A 6 23.50 11.32 28.62
N ASN A 7 23.22 11.38 29.92
CA ASN A 7 22.58 10.31 30.66
C ASN A 7 21.12 10.09 30.23
N LYS A 8 20.37 11.13 29.94
CA LYS A 8 18.99 11.02 29.44
C LYS A 8 18.93 10.33 28.07
N ARG A 9 19.85 10.62 27.12
CA ARG A 9 19.93 9.94 25.83
C ARG A 9 20.29 8.45 25.95
N LYS A 10 21.25 8.12 26.84
CA LYS A 10 21.66 6.75 27.10
C LYS A 10 20.52 5.93 27.69
N ASN A 11 19.76 6.51 28.62
CA ASN A 11 18.60 5.87 29.22
C ASN A 11 17.46 5.65 28.20
N TRP A 12 17.18 6.62 27.32
CA TRP A 12 16.20 6.43 26.24
C TRP A 12 16.63 5.38 25.21
N GLY A 13 17.94 5.31 24.87
CA GLY A 13 18.47 4.26 24.00
C GLY A 13 18.29 2.87 24.62
N ILE A 14 18.57 2.74 25.90
CA ILE A 14 18.39 1.46 26.62
C ILE A 14 16.90 1.08 26.72
N ILE A 15 16.01 2.03 27.00
CA ILE A 15 14.56 1.80 27.04
C ILE A 15 14.04 1.33 25.68
N LEU A 16 14.47 1.97 24.58
CA LEU A 16 14.09 1.57 23.22
C LEU A 16 14.63 0.19 22.83
N LEU A 17 15.85 -0.14 23.26
CA LEU A 17 16.43 -1.47 23.03
C LEU A 17 15.67 -2.55 23.81
N ILE A 18 15.33 -2.28 25.06
CA ILE A 18 14.50 -3.18 25.86
C ILE A 18 13.10 -3.32 25.23
N SER A 19 12.48 -2.23 24.76
CA SER A 19 11.17 -2.29 24.12
C SER A 19 11.22 -3.06 22.78
N ALA A 20 12.28 -2.93 21.99
CA ALA A 20 12.46 -3.67 20.74
C ALA A 20 12.60 -5.20 20.94
N VAL A 21 13.08 -5.62 22.11
CA VAL A 21 13.19 -7.06 22.46
C VAL A 21 11.95 -7.55 23.21
N VAL A 22 11.42 -6.74 24.10
CA VAL A 22 10.30 -7.13 24.97
C VAL A 22 8.96 -7.12 24.22
N LEU A 23 8.74 -6.16 23.31
CA LEU A 23 7.47 -6.06 22.56
C LEU A 23 7.20 -7.31 21.69
N PRO A 24 8.14 -7.82 20.88
CA PRO A 24 7.94 -9.05 20.11
C PRO A 24 7.77 -10.28 21.00
N LEU A 25 8.51 -10.34 22.12
CA LEU A 25 8.38 -11.44 23.10
C LEU A 25 7.01 -11.44 23.78
N VAL A 26 6.54 -10.27 24.21
CA VAL A 26 5.18 -10.11 24.76
C VAL A 26 4.13 -10.45 23.72
N GLN A 27 4.31 -10.02 22.48
CA GLN A 27 3.37 -10.31 21.39
C GLN A 27 3.36 -11.81 21.04
N LEU A 28 4.51 -12.49 21.12
CA LEU A 28 4.64 -13.93 20.93
C LEU A 28 3.93 -14.69 22.07
N LEU A 29 4.14 -14.28 23.33
CA LEU A 29 3.46 -14.84 24.49
C LEU A 29 1.95 -14.61 24.45
N VAL A 30 1.53 -13.40 24.13
CA VAL A 30 0.11 -13.05 23.99
C VAL A 30 -0.55 -13.84 22.86
N ASN A 31 0.11 -13.99 21.71
CA ASN A 31 -0.41 -14.80 20.60
C ASN A 31 -0.47 -16.30 20.96
N HIS A 32 0.51 -16.81 21.70
CA HIS A 32 0.50 -18.20 22.16
C HIS A 32 -0.62 -18.45 23.17
N GLU A 33 -0.79 -17.58 24.15
CA GLU A 33 -1.87 -17.67 25.13
C GLU A 33 -3.25 -17.50 24.50
N LEU A 34 -3.42 -16.54 23.57
CA LEU A 34 -4.70 -16.32 22.88
C LEU A 34 -5.11 -17.47 21.97
N ASN A 35 -4.14 -18.24 21.43
CA ASN A 35 -4.42 -19.42 20.60
C ASN A 35 -4.52 -20.71 21.43
N SER A 36 -4.37 -20.67 22.75
CA SER A 36 -4.54 -21.86 23.56
C SER A 36 -5.99 -22.37 23.48
N PRO A 37 -6.23 -23.68 23.33
CA PRO A 37 -7.59 -24.23 23.16
C PRO A 37 -8.58 -23.80 24.25
N ARG A 38 -8.12 -23.67 25.49
CA ARG A 38 -8.96 -23.22 26.60
C ARG A 38 -9.39 -21.76 26.51
N VAL A 39 -8.49 -20.87 26.03
CA VAL A 39 -8.82 -19.45 25.86
C VAL A 39 -9.73 -19.28 24.65
N CYS A 40 -9.44 -19.97 23.55
CA CYS A 40 -10.32 -20.01 22.39
C CYS A 40 -11.73 -20.49 22.75
N ALA A 41 -11.86 -21.59 23.52
CA ALA A 41 -13.17 -22.09 23.94
C ALA A 41 -13.95 -21.08 24.80
N ARG A 42 -13.28 -20.34 25.70
CA ARG A 42 -13.92 -19.24 26.45
C ARG A 42 -14.41 -18.11 25.54
N LEU A 43 -13.62 -17.74 24.52
CA LEU A 43 -14.00 -16.73 23.54
C LEU A 43 -15.19 -17.18 22.69
N VAL A 44 -15.20 -18.45 22.26
CA VAL A 44 -16.34 -19.07 21.57
C VAL A 44 -17.59 -19.03 22.45
N GLN A 45 -17.47 -19.46 23.70
CA GLN A 45 -18.58 -19.43 24.68
C GLN A 45 -19.11 -18.00 24.88
N HIS A 46 -18.24 -17.02 25.02
CA HIS A 46 -18.63 -15.61 25.16
C HIS A 46 -19.37 -15.11 23.92
N SER A 47 -18.90 -15.51 22.75
CA SER A 47 -19.53 -15.13 21.45
C SER A 47 -20.91 -15.72 21.30
N VAL A 48 -21.08 -16.99 21.65
CA VAL A 48 -22.39 -17.66 21.59
C VAL A 48 -23.37 -16.97 22.54
N LYS A 49 -22.98 -16.67 23.77
CA LYS A 49 -23.85 -15.94 24.73
C LYS A 49 -24.21 -14.53 24.24
N LYS A 50 -23.27 -13.84 23.58
CA LYS A 50 -23.55 -12.54 22.99
C LYS A 50 -24.57 -12.65 21.84
N VAL A 51 -24.43 -13.64 20.97
CA VAL A 51 -25.36 -13.91 19.86
C VAL A 51 -26.75 -14.25 20.39
N GLU A 52 -26.82 -15.08 21.41
CA GLU A 52 -28.06 -15.42 22.09
C GLU A 52 -28.75 -14.18 22.67
N HIS A 53 -27.99 -13.31 23.34
CA HIS A 53 -28.51 -12.04 23.87
C HIS A 53 -28.98 -11.11 22.75
N ASP A 54 -28.25 -10.98 21.64
CA ASP A 54 -28.64 -10.16 20.48
C ASP A 54 -29.97 -10.65 19.90
N ILE A 55 -30.16 -11.96 19.76
CA ILE A 55 -31.38 -12.58 19.25
C ILE A 55 -32.54 -12.41 20.26
N GLN A 56 -32.29 -12.59 21.55
CA GLN A 56 -33.31 -12.41 22.59
C GLN A 56 -33.80 -10.97 22.65
N THR A 57 -32.89 -10.01 22.55
CA THR A 57 -33.22 -8.57 22.49
C THR A 57 -34.12 -8.24 21.30
N LEU A 58 -33.93 -8.92 20.16
CA LEU A 58 -34.73 -8.78 18.97
C LEU A 58 -36.15 -9.32 19.20
N ILE A 59 -36.27 -10.46 19.90
CA ILE A 59 -37.55 -11.07 20.24
C ILE A 59 -38.32 -10.19 21.21
N ASP A 60 -37.67 -9.68 22.26
CA ASP A 60 -38.31 -8.90 23.33
C ASP A 60 -38.78 -7.51 22.89
N ASN A 61 -38.05 -6.89 21.94
CA ASN A 61 -38.40 -5.56 21.42
C ASN A 61 -39.66 -5.53 20.52
N ASN A 62 -40.34 -6.65 20.33
CA ASN A 62 -41.59 -6.74 19.54
C ASN A 62 -41.48 -6.08 18.14
N ALA A 63 -40.29 -6.03 17.57
CA ALA A 63 -39.98 -5.34 16.33
C ALA A 63 -40.86 -5.95 15.21
N ASP A 64 -41.56 -5.10 14.51
CA ASP A 64 -42.23 -5.51 13.26
C ASP A 64 -41.15 -6.10 12.35
N TYR A 65 -41.25 -7.39 12.03
CA TYR A 65 -40.29 -8.11 11.21
C TYR A 65 -40.03 -7.41 9.87
N LEU A 66 -40.97 -6.62 9.38
CA LEU A 66 -40.85 -5.85 8.14
C LEU A 66 -39.89 -4.65 8.21
N GLN A 67 -39.57 -4.18 9.42
CA GLN A 67 -38.67 -3.04 9.66
C GLN A 67 -37.28 -3.50 10.12
N TYR A 68 -37.09 -4.83 10.26
CA TYR A 68 -35.83 -5.36 10.76
C TYR A 68 -34.77 -5.48 9.64
N ASP A 69 -33.90 -4.49 9.52
CA ASP A 69 -32.81 -4.40 8.50
C ASP A 69 -31.41 -4.59 9.08
N LYS A 70 -31.25 -5.13 10.30
CA LYS A 70 -29.93 -5.38 10.87
C LYS A 70 -29.33 -6.63 10.25
N ALA A 71 -28.27 -6.46 9.45
CA ALA A 71 -27.53 -7.53 8.77
C ALA A 71 -26.82 -8.52 9.73
N GLU A 72 -26.83 -8.26 11.04
CA GLU A 72 -26.08 -9.09 12.00
C GLU A 72 -26.80 -10.38 12.40
N VAL A 73 -28.13 -10.41 12.34
CA VAL A 73 -28.95 -11.59 12.66
C VAL A 73 -29.84 -11.90 11.46
N CYS A 74 -29.80 -13.12 11.00
CA CYS A 74 -30.66 -13.59 9.93
C CYS A 74 -32.03 -13.95 10.53
N LEU A 75 -33.11 -13.58 9.83
CA LEU A 75 -34.49 -13.83 10.25
C LEU A 75 -35.30 -14.36 9.10
N PHE A 76 -35.94 -15.50 9.31
CA PHE A 76 -36.99 -16.03 8.45
C PHE A 76 -38.35 -16.07 9.20
N VAL A 77 -39.42 -15.67 8.51
CA VAL A 77 -40.76 -15.72 9.04
C VAL A 77 -41.63 -16.50 8.09
N PHE A 78 -42.27 -17.54 8.60
CA PHE A 78 -43.17 -18.39 7.85
C PHE A 78 -44.63 -18.25 8.35
N HIS A 79 -45.57 -18.39 7.44
CA HIS A 79 -46.96 -18.63 7.74
C HIS A 79 -47.29 -20.01 7.18
N LYS A 80 -47.53 -20.99 8.06
CA LYS A 80 -47.59 -22.41 7.71
C LYS A 80 -46.33 -22.82 6.92
N ASP A 81 -46.50 -23.19 5.62
CA ASP A 81 -45.36 -23.60 4.75
C ASP A 81 -44.84 -22.51 3.84
N SER A 82 -45.47 -21.33 3.86
CA SER A 82 -45.06 -20.21 3.01
C SER A 82 -44.09 -19.29 3.69
N LEU A 83 -42.95 -18.96 3.06
CA LEU A 83 -41.99 -17.96 3.51
C LEU A 83 -42.57 -16.58 3.24
N LEU A 84 -42.81 -15.79 4.31
CA LEU A 84 -43.35 -14.44 4.21
C LEU A 84 -42.25 -13.36 4.22
N TYR A 85 -41.18 -13.63 4.94
CA TYR A 85 -40.15 -12.64 5.13
C TYR A 85 -38.77 -13.32 5.31
N TRP A 86 -37.75 -12.70 4.75
CA TRP A 86 -36.35 -13.01 5.03
C TRP A 86 -35.52 -11.72 4.94
N ASN A 87 -34.40 -11.65 5.63
CA ASN A 87 -33.46 -10.53 5.55
C ASN A 87 -32.06 -10.96 5.05
N ASN A 88 -31.88 -12.24 4.72
CA ASN A 88 -30.60 -12.78 4.29
C ASN A 88 -30.81 -13.98 3.35
N ASN A 89 -29.92 -14.17 2.40
CA ASN A 89 -29.93 -15.25 1.41
C ASN A 89 -28.73 -16.21 1.51
N LEU A 90 -28.09 -16.31 2.69
CA LEU A 90 -26.99 -17.25 2.91
C LEU A 90 -27.47 -18.69 3.08
N VAL A 91 -28.65 -18.90 3.61
CA VAL A 91 -29.20 -20.22 3.93
C VAL A 91 -30.53 -20.41 3.25
N GLY A 92 -30.76 -21.62 2.73
CA GLY A 92 -32.06 -21.99 2.14
C GLY A 92 -33.14 -22.13 3.19
N PRO A 93 -34.32 -21.49 3.00
CA PRO A 93 -35.41 -21.51 4.00
C PRO A 93 -35.95 -22.92 4.25
N LYS A 94 -36.00 -23.77 3.22
CA LYS A 94 -36.45 -25.18 3.36
C LYS A 94 -35.52 -26.01 4.23
N LEU A 95 -34.21 -25.71 4.18
CA LEU A 95 -33.19 -26.44 4.95
C LEU A 95 -33.29 -26.15 6.44
N ILE A 96 -33.44 -24.85 6.82
CA ILE A 96 -33.65 -24.46 8.22
C ILE A 96 -34.89 -25.15 8.80
N ARG A 97 -36.01 -25.08 8.09
CA ARG A 97 -37.25 -25.64 8.58
C ARG A 97 -37.20 -27.19 8.74
N ARG A 98 -36.40 -27.86 7.93
CA ARG A 98 -36.23 -29.32 8.03
C ARG A 98 -35.29 -29.71 9.21
N LYS A 99 -34.27 -28.90 9.50
CA LYS A 99 -33.25 -29.23 10.49
C LYS A 99 -33.56 -28.70 11.90
N VAL A 100 -34.40 -27.68 12.04
CA VAL A 100 -34.68 -27.00 13.33
C VAL A 100 -36.06 -27.35 13.84
N THR A 101 -36.11 -27.90 15.05
CA THR A 101 -37.36 -28.11 15.78
C THR A 101 -37.81 -26.81 16.42
N MET A 102 -39.13 -26.54 16.44
CA MET A 102 -39.72 -25.34 17.02
C MET A 102 -39.47 -25.23 18.53
N ASP A 103 -39.43 -24.02 19.03
CA ASP A 103 -39.16 -23.64 20.43
C ASP A 103 -37.84 -24.22 20.99
N ASN A 104 -36.83 -24.33 20.17
CA ASN A 104 -35.52 -24.84 20.56
C ASN A 104 -34.38 -23.90 20.16
N ASP A 105 -33.37 -23.89 21.03
CA ASP A 105 -32.09 -23.20 20.79
C ASP A 105 -31.03 -24.26 20.51
N THR A 106 -30.30 -24.09 19.42
CA THR A 106 -29.27 -25.07 19.03
C THR A 106 -28.20 -24.43 18.15
N ILE A 107 -27.03 -25.08 18.10
CA ILE A 107 -26.02 -24.81 17.08
C ILE A 107 -26.11 -25.93 16.06
N ILE A 108 -26.31 -25.60 14.79
CA ILE A 108 -26.42 -26.55 13.70
C ILE A 108 -25.47 -26.23 12.57
N ASN A 109 -24.96 -27.24 11.94
CA ASN A 109 -24.22 -27.13 10.69
C ASN A 109 -25.20 -27.07 9.52
N LEU A 110 -25.10 -25.99 8.76
CA LEU A 110 -25.82 -25.73 7.53
C LEU A 110 -24.76 -25.46 6.47
N LEU A 111 -24.63 -26.28 5.52
CA LEU A 111 -23.79 -26.29 4.34
C LEU A 111 -22.69 -25.21 4.18
N THR A 112 -22.94 -23.97 4.58
CA THR A 112 -22.02 -22.83 4.54
C THR A 112 -21.29 -22.56 5.84
N GLY A 113 -21.69 -23.24 6.92
CA GLY A 113 -21.10 -23.05 8.25
C GLY A 113 -21.96 -23.45 9.42
N ASP A 114 -21.47 -23.16 10.62
CA ASP A 114 -22.16 -23.44 11.87
C ASP A 114 -22.93 -22.20 12.32
N TYR A 115 -24.22 -22.40 12.55
CA TYR A 115 -25.14 -21.33 12.93
C TYR A 115 -25.71 -21.58 14.31
N TYR A 116 -25.74 -20.54 15.15
CA TYR A 116 -26.66 -20.51 16.27
C TYR A 116 -28.05 -20.17 15.77
N VAL A 117 -29.04 -21.01 16.10
CA VAL A 117 -30.43 -20.87 15.65
C VAL A 117 -31.35 -20.87 16.87
N LYS A 118 -32.28 -19.93 16.87
CA LYS A 118 -33.41 -19.88 17.80
C LYS A 118 -34.72 -19.82 17.04
N SER A 119 -35.62 -20.77 17.32
CA SER A 119 -36.93 -20.82 16.72
C SER A 119 -38.01 -20.52 17.77
N PHE A 120 -39.05 -19.82 17.38
CA PHE A 120 -40.22 -19.56 18.23
C PHE A 120 -41.45 -19.27 17.39
N SER A 121 -42.64 -19.56 17.95
CA SER A 121 -43.93 -19.23 17.31
C SER A 121 -44.62 -18.06 18.00
N LYS A 122 -45.18 -17.15 17.21
CA LYS A 122 -46.01 -16.04 17.71
C LYS A 122 -47.27 -15.89 16.88
N GLY A 123 -48.39 -16.24 17.47
CA GLY A 123 -49.67 -16.34 16.73
C GLY A 123 -49.62 -17.46 15.69
N ASN A 124 -49.90 -17.15 14.42
CA ASN A 124 -49.85 -18.09 13.30
C ASN A 124 -48.53 -18.03 12.52
N LEU A 125 -47.53 -17.36 13.06
CA LEU A 125 -46.22 -17.14 12.39
C LEU A 125 -45.14 -17.87 13.14
N ASP A 126 -44.27 -18.56 12.35
CA ASP A 126 -43.11 -19.25 12.82
C ASP A 126 -41.86 -18.43 12.49
N TYR A 127 -41.05 -18.13 13.48
CA TYR A 127 -39.82 -17.31 13.40
C TYR A 127 -38.60 -18.19 13.58
N PHE A 128 -37.61 -18.00 12.69
CA PHE A 128 -36.30 -18.60 12.79
C PHE A 128 -35.27 -17.49 12.76
N ALA A 129 -34.68 -17.19 13.90
CA ALA A 129 -33.58 -16.24 14.04
C ALA A 129 -32.26 -17.01 14.13
N PHE A 130 -31.30 -16.65 13.29
CA PHE A 130 -30.02 -17.37 13.23
C PHE A 130 -28.85 -16.45 12.92
N LYS A 131 -27.68 -16.83 13.41
CA LYS A 131 -26.43 -16.08 13.17
C LYS A 131 -25.30 -17.04 12.89
N LEU A 132 -24.54 -16.76 11.85
CA LEU A 132 -23.36 -17.52 11.45
C LEU A 132 -22.24 -17.31 12.49
N LEU A 133 -21.74 -18.40 13.03
CA LEU A 133 -20.64 -18.45 13.99
C LEU A 133 -19.32 -18.81 13.31
N ASN A 134 -19.33 -19.84 12.48
CA ASN A 134 -18.17 -20.40 11.83
C ASN A 134 -18.49 -20.66 10.37
N THR A 135 -17.58 -20.34 9.48
CA THR A 135 -17.70 -20.65 8.05
C THR A 135 -17.05 -21.99 7.74
N THR A 136 -17.74 -22.86 6.99
CA THR A 136 -17.26 -24.19 6.57
C THR A 136 -17.59 -24.38 5.08
N TYR A 137 -16.96 -23.55 4.24
CA TYR A 137 -17.12 -23.66 2.78
C TYR A 137 -16.44 -24.93 2.26
N ARG A 138 -17.02 -25.57 1.26
CA ARG A 138 -16.42 -26.68 0.53
C ARG A 138 -15.25 -26.23 -0.33
N LEU A 139 -15.27 -24.97 -0.80
CA LEU A 139 -14.21 -24.32 -1.56
C LEU A 139 -13.45 -23.35 -0.67
N GLU A 140 -12.15 -23.56 -0.48
CA GLU A 140 -11.26 -22.64 0.25
C GLU A 140 -10.39 -21.85 -0.71
N ASN A 141 -10.53 -20.50 -0.69
CA ASN A 141 -9.69 -19.59 -1.45
C ASN A 141 -9.65 -18.20 -0.80
N GLN A 142 -9.07 -17.20 -1.47
CA GLN A 142 -9.01 -15.84 -0.94
C GLN A 142 -10.38 -15.20 -0.64
N TYR A 143 -11.47 -15.68 -1.25
CA TYR A 143 -12.84 -15.21 -1.06
C TYR A 143 -13.61 -16.02 -0.03
N PHE A 144 -13.35 -17.32 0.03
CA PHE A 144 -14.00 -18.27 0.91
C PHE A 144 -12.97 -18.84 1.89
N GLU A 145 -13.01 -18.37 3.11
CA GLU A 145 -12.09 -18.79 4.18
C GLU A 145 -12.87 -19.43 5.32
N ASN A 146 -12.47 -20.63 5.71
CA ASN A 146 -13.07 -21.30 6.83
C ASN A 146 -12.51 -20.75 8.14
N ARG A 147 -13.37 -20.07 8.91
CA ARG A 147 -12.96 -19.40 10.14
C ARG A 147 -14.12 -19.09 11.09
N PHE A 148 -13.77 -18.92 12.36
CA PHE A 148 -14.69 -18.42 13.37
C PHE A 148 -14.88 -16.90 13.26
N LEU A 149 -16.10 -16.44 12.96
CA LEU A 149 -16.38 -15.04 12.59
C LEU A 149 -16.32 -14.03 13.74
N PRO A 150 -16.87 -14.32 14.97
CA PRO A 150 -16.96 -13.33 16.03
C PRO A 150 -15.60 -12.75 16.46
N PHE A 151 -14.53 -13.52 16.34
CA PHE A 151 -13.16 -13.13 16.69
C PHE A 151 -12.16 -13.41 15.57
N LYS A 152 -12.54 -13.15 14.32
CA LYS A 152 -11.75 -13.41 13.11
C LYS A 152 -10.31 -12.90 13.12
N ASN A 153 -10.00 -11.89 13.92
CA ASN A 153 -8.65 -11.31 14.03
C ASN A 153 -7.85 -11.88 15.23
N ILE A 154 -8.49 -12.59 16.15
CA ILE A 154 -7.90 -13.07 17.39
C ILE A 154 -7.77 -14.59 17.34
N ILE A 155 -8.85 -15.32 16.99
CA ILE A 155 -8.86 -16.77 16.90
C ILE A 155 -8.43 -17.17 15.49
N LYS A 156 -7.26 -17.80 15.37
CA LYS A 156 -6.75 -18.37 14.11
C LYS A 156 -6.95 -19.87 14.03
N SER A 157 -7.29 -20.49 15.14
CA SER A 157 -7.56 -21.93 15.25
C SER A 157 -8.87 -22.27 14.56
N LYS A 158 -8.94 -23.44 13.92
CA LYS A 158 -10.21 -23.98 13.39
C LYS A 158 -11.08 -24.42 14.56
N VAL A 159 -12.33 -24.01 14.55
CA VAL A 159 -13.33 -24.38 15.56
C VAL A 159 -14.31 -25.34 14.91
N HIS A 160 -14.44 -26.54 15.45
CA HIS A 160 -15.38 -27.55 14.99
C HIS A 160 -16.47 -27.70 16.06
N PHE A 161 -17.72 -27.54 15.64
CA PHE A 161 -18.90 -27.88 16.42
C PHE A 161 -19.34 -29.31 16.01
N ASP A 162 -20.28 -29.90 16.67
CA ASP A 162 -20.78 -31.29 16.46
C ASP A 162 -19.82 -32.42 16.88
N SER A 163 -18.88 -32.16 17.76
CA SER A 163 -18.09 -33.22 18.38
C SER A 163 -18.86 -33.82 19.56
N GLU A 164 -18.76 -35.15 19.76
CA GLU A 164 -19.27 -35.81 20.97
C GLU A 164 -18.35 -35.53 22.15
N GLU A 165 -17.12 -35.06 21.91
CA GLU A 165 -16.09 -34.74 22.89
C GLU A 165 -15.50 -33.35 22.66
N GLY A 166 -15.23 -32.58 23.69
CA GLY A 166 -14.64 -31.27 23.59
C GLY A 166 -15.04 -30.34 24.73
N PHE A 167 -14.94 -29.04 24.50
CA PHE A 167 -15.38 -28.00 25.43
C PHE A 167 -16.87 -27.79 25.32
N GLU A 168 -17.57 -27.85 26.45
CA GLU A 168 -19.02 -27.58 26.49
C GLU A 168 -19.34 -26.14 26.16
N ILE A 169 -20.29 -25.95 25.26
CA ILE A 169 -20.87 -24.63 24.90
C ILE A 169 -22.25 -24.52 25.51
N LEU A 170 -22.40 -23.61 26.47
CA LEU A 170 -23.63 -23.45 27.26
C LEU A 170 -24.40 -22.23 26.77
N SER A 171 -25.72 -22.35 26.77
CA SER A 171 -26.63 -21.18 26.58
C SER A 171 -26.57 -20.24 27.79
N THR A 172 -27.25 -19.08 27.70
CA THR A 172 -27.40 -18.15 28.84
C THR A 172 -28.19 -18.80 29.99
N THR A 173 -29.05 -19.78 29.69
CA THR A 173 -29.84 -20.53 30.66
C THR A 173 -29.10 -21.71 31.30
N GLY A 174 -27.86 -21.97 30.85
CA GLY A 174 -27.04 -23.10 31.36
C GLY A 174 -27.30 -24.44 30.66
N LYS A 175 -28.13 -24.48 29.59
CA LYS A 175 -28.33 -25.67 28.76
C LYS A 175 -27.11 -25.90 27.89
N ILE A 176 -26.64 -27.14 27.74
CA ILE A 176 -25.60 -27.51 26.78
C ILE A 176 -26.20 -27.42 25.37
N LEU A 177 -25.59 -26.56 24.53
CA LEU A 177 -25.98 -26.39 23.13
C LEU A 177 -25.25 -27.39 22.23
N THR A 178 -23.94 -27.53 22.41
CA THR A 178 -23.06 -28.45 21.70
C THR A 178 -21.70 -28.52 22.36
N TYR A 179 -20.81 -29.34 21.83
CA TYR A 179 -19.39 -29.39 22.21
C TYR A 179 -18.57 -28.76 21.07
N CYS A 180 -17.44 -28.16 21.41
CA CYS A 180 -16.52 -27.65 20.39
C CYS A 180 -15.11 -28.19 20.56
N GLN A 181 -14.49 -28.56 19.46
CA GLN A 181 -13.07 -28.89 19.36
C GLN A 181 -12.33 -27.74 18.70
N ILE A 182 -11.10 -27.51 19.12
CA ILE A 182 -10.25 -26.41 18.61
C ILE A 182 -8.95 -27.01 18.12
N GLU A 183 -8.75 -26.93 16.82
CA GLU A 183 -7.55 -27.42 16.13
C GLU A 183 -6.53 -26.29 15.98
N GLU A 184 -5.32 -26.48 16.50
CA GLU A 184 -4.23 -25.50 16.40
C GLU A 184 -3.70 -25.41 14.96
N GLN A 185 -3.77 -24.25 14.36
CA GLN A 185 -3.11 -23.99 13.09
C GLN A 185 -1.61 -23.74 13.27
N SER A 186 -0.78 -24.61 12.70
CA SER A 186 0.68 -24.60 12.82
C SER A 186 1.43 -23.54 11.99
N LYS A 187 0.75 -22.73 11.17
CA LYS A 187 1.40 -21.76 10.27
C LYS A 187 1.13 -20.30 10.66
N PRO A 188 2.12 -19.60 11.27
CA PRO A 188 2.00 -18.15 11.42
C PRO A 188 2.14 -17.47 10.06
N GLN A 189 1.24 -16.55 9.77
CA GLN A 189 1.27 -15.75 8.54
C GLN A 189 2.62 -15.05 8.35
N THR A 190 3.29 -15.36 7.26
CA THR A 190 4.64 -14.91 6.91
C THR A 190 4.74 -13.37 6.84
N ILE A 191 3.68 -12.69 6.41
CA ILE A 191 3.65 -11.22 6.27
C ILE A 191 3.77 -10.50 7.61
N THR A 192 3.10 -10.97 8.66
CA THR A 192 3.18 -10.36 9.99
C THR A 192 4.59 -10.47 10.57
N LYS A 193 5.31 -11.57 10.28
CA LYS A 193 6.71 -11.74 10.68
C LYS A 193 7.63 -10.73 10.01
N TYR A 194 7.47 -10.47 8.71
CA TYR A 194 8.32 -9.51 7.99
C TYR A 194 8.07 -8.07 8.43
N VAL A 195 6.82 -7.71 8.72
CA VAL A 195 6.49 -6.37 9.24
C VAL A 195 7.07 -6.16 10.64
N ILE A 196 6.92 -7.14 11.54
CA ILE A 196 7.50 -7.09 12.89
C ILE A 196 9.02 -7.03 12.81
N PHE A 197 9.64 -7.88 12.01
CA PHE A 197 11.10 -7.87 11.79
C PHE A 197 11.60 -6.53 11.23
N GLY A 198 10.84 -5.92 10.31
CA GLY A 198 11.15 -4.59 9.76
C GLY A 198 11.08 -3.47 10.82
N ILE A 199 10.07 -3.51 11.69
CA ILE A 199 9.94 -2.56 12.81
C ILE A 199 11.06 -2.77 13.83
N ASP A 200 11.39 -4.00 14.18
CA ASP A 200 12.47 -4.32 15.13
C ASP A 200 13.83 -3.91 14.57
N ALA A 201 14.11 -4.16 13.30
CA ALA A 201 15.33 -3.72 12.64
C ALA A 201 15.46 -2.18 12.65
N LEU A 202 14.34 -1.46 12.44
CA LEU A 202 14.29 -0.01 12.51
C LEU A 202 14.54 0.49 13.94
N LEU A 203 13.94 -0.12 14.93
CA LEU A 203 14.14 0.20 16.35
C LEU A 203 15.58 -0.05 16.80
N VAL A 204 16.19 -1.16 16.38
CA VAL A 204 17.60 -1.47 16.64
C VAL A 204 18.51 -0.43 15.98
N LEU A 205 18.24 -0.06 14.74
CA LEU A 205 19.00 0.98 14.03
C LEU A 205 18.92 2.34 14.74
N ILE A 206 17.74 2.76 15.13
CA ILE A 206 17.52 4.00 15.92
C ILE A 206 18.27 3.92 17.25
N THR A 207 18.27 2.76 17.91
CA THR A 207 18.95 2.54 19.19
C THR A 207 20.46 2.61 19.04
N ILE A 208 21.03 2.00 18.00
CA ILE A 208 22.48 2.10 17.68
C ILE A 208 22.87 3.56 17.47
N ILE A 209 22.05 4.32 16.74
CA ILE A 209 22.30 5.74 16.49
C ILE A 209 22.24 6.58 17.80
N LEU A 210 21.31 6.26 18.70
CA LEU A 210 21.18 6.94 19.99
C LEU A 210 22.33 6.60 20.95
N LEU A 211 22.87 5.39 20.87
CA LEU A 211 24.00 4.91 21.68
C LEU A 211 25.36 5.38 21.18
N LEU A 212 25.47 5.77 19.91
CA LEU A 212 26.71 6.34 19.37
C LEU A 212 27.09 7.59 20.17
N PRO A 213 28.35 7.67 20.71
CA PRO A 213 28.79 8.81 21.48
C PRO A 213 28.75 10.07 20.62
N PRO A 214 28.23 11.22 21.15
CA PRO A 214 28.27 12.47 20.43
C PRO A 214 29.74 12.85 20.22
N LYS A 215 30.25 12.67 19.01
CA LYS A 215 31.64 13.04 18.69
C LYS A 215 31.79 14.54 18.77
N LYS A 216 32.51 15.03 19.75
CA LYS A 216 32.81 16.45 20.01
C LYS A 216 33.75 17.06 18.96
N HIS A 217 34.36 16.25 18.09
CA HIS A 217 35.31 16.69 17.09
C HIS A 217 35.19 15.91 15.78
N ILE A 218 34.15 16.15 15.04
CA ILE A 218 34.19 15.93 13.59
C ILE A 218 34.34 17.32 12.98
N SER A 219 35.54 17.61 12.43
CA SER A 219 35.88 18.82 11.70
C SER A 219 34.73 19.22 10.74
N GLN A 220 34.40 20.49 10.64
CA GLN A 220 33.35 21.06 9.79
C GLN A 220 33.46 20.68 8.29
N LYS A 221 34.56 20.00 7.86
CA LYS A 221 34.79 19.58 6.48
C LYS A 221 34.20 18.23 6.06
N THR A 222 33.73 17.39 6.99
CA THR A 222 33.26 16.03 6.69
C THR A 222 31.76 15.78 6.93
N TRP A 223 30.98 16.81 7.14
CA TRP A 223 29.53 16.65 7.12
C TRP A 223 29.09 16.50 5.65
N PHE A 224 28.64 15.31 5.29
CA PHE A 224 27.85 15.12 4.08
C PHE A 224 26.75 16.17 4.08
N LYS A 225 26.84 17.12 3.14
CA LYS A 225 25.77 18.09 2.98
C LYS A 225 24.50 17.27 2.73
N LEU A 226 23.40 17.65 3.37
CA LEU A 226 22.08 17.01 3.22
C LEU A 226 21.78 16.67 1.75
N GLU A 227 22.20 17.54 0.86
CA GLU A 227 22.06 17.45 -0.60
C GLU A 227 22.71 16.18 -1.17
N TYR A 228 23.91 15.82 -0.75
CA TYR A 228 24.59 14.60 -1.22
C TYR A 228 23.94 13.32 -0.67
N GLY A 229 23.49 13.36 0.59
CA GLY A 229 22.78 12.23 1.18
C GLY A 229 21.46 11.92 0.46
N ILE A 230 20.69 12.95 0.15
CA ILE A 230 19.44 12.81 -0.62
C ILE A 230 19.73 12.30 -2.04
N ALA A 231 20.78 12.81 -2.71
CA ALA A 231 21.15 12.35 -4.05
C ALA A 231 21.56 10.87 -4.06
N ILE A 232 22.32 10.43 -3.06
CA ILE A 232 22.72 9.01 -2.92
C ILE A 232 21.48 8.13 -2.69
N ILE A 233 20.55 8.55 -1.82
CA ILE A 233 19.31 7.82 -1.56
C ILE A 233 18.45 7.72 -2.83
N PHE A 234 18.36 8.80 -3.59
CA PHE A 234 17.64 8.80 -4.85
C PHE A 234 18.24 7.81 -5.86
N LEU A 235 19.56 7.81 -6.03
CA LEU A 235 20.26 6.84 -6.88
C LEU A 235 20.11 5.40 -6.37
N ALA A 236 20.18 5.19 -5.06
CA ALA A 236 19.95 3.89 -4.45
C ALA A 236 18.51 3.40 -4.69
N ALA A 237 17.51 4.27 -4.52
CA ALA A 237 16.11 3.94 -4.80
C ALA A 237 15.89 3.57 -6.28
N MET A 238 16.54 4.28 -7.22
CA MET A 238 16.51 3.91 -8.63
C MET A 238 17.14 2.53 -8.88
N LEU A 239 18.29 2.27 -8.27
CA LEU A 239 18.96 0.97 -8.37
C LEU A 239 18.09 -0.16 -7.81
N PHE A 240 17.49 0.02 -6.62
CA PHE A 240 16.61 -0.98 -6.03
C PHE A 240 15.35 -1.21 -6.88
N THR A 241 14.79 -0.16 -7.48
CA THR A 241 13.67 -0.27 -8.41
C THR A 241 14.05 -1.10 -9.63
N TYR A 242 15.23 -0.86 -10.19
CA TYR A 242 15.75 -1.64 -11.32
C TYR A 242 15.98 -3.10 -10.96
N LEU A 243 16.62 -3.38 -9.82
CA LEU A 243 16.85 -4.74 -9.34
C LEU A 243 15.55 -5.50 -9.07
N TYR A 244 14.57 -4.82 -8.46
CA TYR A 244 13.23 -5.38 -8.24
C TYR A 244 12.53 -5.72 -9.56
N TYR A 245 12.58 -4.81 -10.53
CA TYR A 245 12.03 -5.05 -11.86
C TYR A 245 12.71 -6.23 -12.57
N ASP A 246 14.04 -6.29 -12.54
CA ASP A 246 14.79 -7.40 -13.18
C ASP A 246 14.50 -8.74 -12.52
N SER A 247 14.39 -8.78 -11.19
CA SER A 247 14.00 -9.97 -10.44
C SER A 247 12.60 -10.44 -10.80
N ASN A 248 11.61 -9.52 -10.82
CA ASN A 248 10.25 -9.85 -11.20
C ASN A 248 10.12 -10.29 -12.66
N ARG A 249 10.91 -9.69 -13.55
CA ARG A 249 10.96 -10.09 -14.97
C ARG A 249 11.48 -11.52 -15.14
N LYS A 250 12.51 -11.87 -14.37
CA LYS A 250 13.05 -13.26 -14.39
C LYS A 250 12.03 -14.25 -13.86
N HIS A 251 11.40 -13.94 -12.74
CA HIS A 251 10.37 -14.79 -12.16
C HIS A 251 9.18 -15.00 -13.11
N GLU A 252 8.68 -13.92 -13.73
CA GLU A 252 7.62 -13.98 -14.74
C GLU A 252 8.03 -14.83 -15.97
N ASN A 253 9.31 -14.73 -16.39
CA ASN A 253 9.82 -15.57 -17.45
C ASN A 253 9.84 -17.07 -17.09
N GLU A 254 10.26 -17.37 -15.86
CA GLU A 254 10.28 -18.73 -15.32
C GLU A 254 8.86 -19.28 -15.17
N GLU A 255 7.91 -18.47 -14.69
CA GLU A 255 6.49 -18.85 -14.62
C GLU A 255 5.92 -19.19 -16.00
N MET A 256 6.15 -18.32 -17.01
CA MET A 256 5.68 -18.57 -18.38
C MET A 256 6.30 -19.84 -18.97
N ALA A 257 7.58 -20.07 -18.76
CA ALA A 257 8.26 -21.27 -19.24
C ALA A 257 7.72 -22.54 -18.57
N THR A 258 7.59 -22.51 -17.24
CA THR A 258 7.05 -23.64 -16.47
C THR A 258 5.60 -23.94 -16.86
N LEU A 259 4.78 -22.89 -17.05
CA LEU A 259 3.41 -23.05 -17.52
C LEU A 259 3.38 -23.70 -18.91
N ALA A 260 4.27 -23.27 -19.82
CA ALA A 260 4.34 -23.86 -21.15
C ALA A 260 4.72 -25.35 -21.11
N GLU A 261 5.69 -25.71 -20.30
CA GLU A 261 6.11 -27.09 -20.09
C GLU A 261 4.97 -27.95 -19.50
N ASN A 262 4.26 -27.43 -18.50
CA ASN A 262 3.12 -28.10 -17.88
C ASN A 262 1.96 -28.32 -18.85
N LEU A 263 1.63 -27.27 -19.64
CA LEU A 263 0.58 -27.37 -20.66
C LEU A 263 0.95 -28.36 -21.77
N LEU A 264 2.22 -28.46 -22.11
CA LEU A 264 2.69 -29.46 -23.08
C LEU A 264 2.77 -30.89 -22.53
N ALA A 265 2.98 -31.05 -21.23
CA ALA A 265 2.99 -32.35 -20.58
C ALA A 265 1.64 -33.05 -20.67
N LYS A 266 0.53 -32.29 -20.80
CA LYS A 266 -0.85 -32.74 -21.04
C LYS A 266 -1.38 -33.87 -20.13
N ARG A 267 -0.54 -34.48 -19.30
CA ARG A 267 -0.90 -35.59 -18.42
C ARG A 267 -0.92 -35.14 -16.97
N ASP A 268 -1.99 -35.45 -16.29
CA ASP A 268 -2.18 -35.21 -14.86
C ASP A 268 -1.90 -36.52 -14.09
N LYS A 269 -0.69 -36.65 -13.55
CA LYS A 269 -0.27 -37.84 -12.79
C LYS A 269 -1.08 -38.03 -11.52
N ALA A 270 -1.51 -36.95 -10.88
CA ALA A 270 -2.33 -37.04 -9.69
C ALA A 270 -3.71 -37.65 -10.02
N PHE A 271 -4.32 -37.21 -11.11
CA PHE A 271 -5.55 -37.81 -11.62
C PHE A 271 -5.36 -39.31 -11.98
N GLU A 272 -4.24 -39.66 -12.63
CA GLU A 272 -3.97 -41.05 -13.02
C GLU A 272 -3.87 -41.97 -11.78
N GLU A 273 -3.26 -41.53 -10.70
CA GLU A 273 -3.15 -42.23 -9.42
C GLU A 273 -4.52 -42.34 -8.72
N SER A 274 -5.26 -41.23 -8.69
CA SER A 274 -6.59 -41.14 -8.10
C SER A 274 -7.59 -42.07 -8.84
N PHE A 275 -7.55 -42.08 -10.17
CA PHE A 275 -8.40 -42.98 -10.97
C PHE A 275 -8.09 -44.45 -10.69
N ALA A 276 -6.83 -44.84 -10.49
CA ALA A 276 -6.49 -46.20 -10.15
C ALA A 276 -7.14 -46.67 -8.85
N LYS A 277 -7.18 -45.80 -7.84
CA LYS A 277 -7.88 -46.04 -6.58
C LYS A 277 -9.39 -46.10 -6.80
N PHE A 278 -9.96 -45.11 -7.47
CA PHE A 278 -11.38 -45.10 -7.84
C PHE A 278 -11.83 -46.37 -8.54
N ALA A 279 -11.09 -46.83 -9.54
CA ALA A 279 -11.42 -48.06 -10.27
C ALA A 279 -11.37 -49.31 -9.38
N GLN A 280 -10.51 -49.31 -8.35
CA GLN A 280 -10.44 -50.42 -7.39
C GLN A 280 -11.63 -50.36 -6.40
N ASP A 281 -11.94 -49.17 -5.88
CA ASP A 281 -13.05 -48.93 -4.96
C ASP A 281 -14.39 -49.27 -5.64
N LEU A 282 -14.57 -48.84 -6.89
CA LEU A 282 -15.76 -49.16 -7.72
C LEU A 282 -15.97 -50.66 -7.90
N LYS A 283 -14.91 -51.42 -8.17
CA LYS A 283 -15.03 -52.88 -8.29
C LYS A 283 -15.32 -53.55 -6.95
N ALA A 284 -14.93 -52.95 -5.84
CA ALA A 284 -15.14 -53.51 -4.50
C ALA A 284 -16.53 -53.21 -3.94
N ASP A 285 -17.18 -52.14 -4.43
CA ASP A 285 -18.50 -51.70 -3.90
C ASP A 285 -19.61 -52.63 -4.37
N THR A 286 -20.21 -53.36 -3.42
CA THR A 286 -21.31 -54.31 -3.68
C THR A 286 -22.60 -53.62 -4.04
N ASN A 287 -22.92 -52.48 -3.46
CA ASN A 287 -24.15 -51.72 -3.74
C ASN A 287 -24.14 -51.20 -5.18
N LEU A 288 -23.00 -50.61 -5.55
CA LEU A 288 -22.82 -50.09 -6.92
C LEU A 288 -22.88 -51.21 -7.94
N ARG A 289 -22.33 -52.42 -7.62
CA ARG A 289 -22.38 -53.59 -8.51
C ARG A 289 -23.83 -54.06 -8.72
N GLU A 290 -24.67 -54.08 -7.68
CA GLU A 290 -26.09 -54.38 -7.81
C GLU A 290 -26.82 -53.35 -8.66
N MET A 291 -26.49 -52.05 -8.46
CA MET A 291 -27.09 -50.96 -9.23
C MET A 291 -26.74 -51.04 -10.74
N ILE A 292 -25.51 -51.40 -11.10
CA ILE A 292 -25.05 -51.52 -12.50
C ILE A 292 -25.86 -52.59 -13.26
N PHE A 293 -26.33 -53.63 -12.61
CA PHE A 293 -27.09 -54.70 -13.26
C PHE A 293 -28.63 -54.53 -13.12
N ALA A 294 -29.10 -53.41 -12.49
CA ALA A 294 -30.54 -53.10 -12.47
C ALA A 294 -31.04 -52.63 -13.83
N GLU A 295 -32.29 -52.91 -14.15
CA GLU A 295 -32.96 -52.45 -15.39
C GLU A 295 -33.49 -51.03 -15.16
N SER A 296 -32.83 -50.00 -15.79
CA SER A 296 -33.31 -48.61 -15.72
C SER A 296 -32.81 -47.84 -16.96
N ASN A 297 -33.68 -47.02 -17.53
CA ASN A 297 -33.34 -46.17 -18.69
C ASN A 297 -32.39 -45.00 -18.33
N ILE A 298 -32.16 -44.72 -17.06
CA ILE A 298 -31.30 -43.64 -16.53
C ILE A 298 -30.14 -44.25 -15.70
N LEU A 299 -29.77 -45.47 -16.01
CA LEU A 299 -28.79 -46.22 -15.22
C LEU A 299 -27.41 -45.53 -15.18
N SER A 300 -26.94 -45.01 -16.28
CA SER A 300 -25.66 -44.30 -16.37
C SER A 300 -25.61 -43.07 -15.45
N ASP A 301 -26.69 -42.27 -15.43
CA ASP A 301 -26.77 -41.07 -14.58
C ASP A 301 -26.82 -41.43 -13.10
N ILE A 302 -27.54 -42.47 -12.72
CA ILE A 302 -27.62 -42.92 -11.33
C ILE A 302 -26.27 -43.43 -10.85
N VAL A 303 -25.61 -44.29 -11.65
CA VAL A 303 -24.28 -44.84 -11.32
C VAL A 303 -23.22 -43.73 -11.28
N LEU A 304 -23.26 -42.80 -12.21
CA LEU A 304 -22.37 -41.63 -12.21
C LEU A 304 -22.60 -40.72 -10.98
N GLY A 305 -23.87 -40.47 -10.65
CA GLY A 305 -24.22 -39.68 -9.47
C GLY A 305 -23.72 -40.29 -8.18
N TYR A 306 -23.93 -41.61 -8.00
CA TYR A 306 -23.39 -42.37 -6.87
C TYR A 306 -21.88 -42.32 -6.81
N SER A 307 -21.21 -42.53 -7.97
CA SER A 307 -19.74 -42.46 -8.06
C SER A 307 -19.20 -41.08 -7.69
N LYS A 308 -19.84 -40.02 -8.16
CA LYS A 308 -19.48 -38.63 -7.80
C LYS A 308 -19.63 -38.36 -6.31
N GLU A 309 -20.67 -38.86 -5.68
CA GLU A 309 -20.98 -38.56 -4.29
C GLU A 309 -20.11 -39.35 -3.29
N LEU A 310 -19.73 -40.58 -3.59
CA LEU A 310 -19.13 -41.51 -2.64
C LEU A 310 -17.73 -42.01 -3.02
N LEU A 311 -17.37 -42.03 -4.33
CA LEU A 311 -16.14 -42.66 -4.78
C LEU A 311 -15.12 -41.65 -5.37
N PHE A 312 -15.59 -40.49 -5.86
CA PHE A 312 -14.67 -39.52 -6.40
C PHE A 312 -13.98 -38.78 -5.26
N ASP A 313 -12.66 -38.69 -5.33
CA ASP A 313 -11.88 -37.79 -4.48
C ASP A 313 -11.83 -36.38 -5.08
N GLU A 314 -11.20 -35.43 -4.35
CA GLU A 314 -11.09 -34.03 -4.75
C GLU A 314 -10.46 -33.85 -6.14
N ILE A 315 -9.53 -34.75 -6.53
CA ILE A 315 -8.79 -34.65 -7.78
C ILE A 315 -9.67 -35.06 -8.97
N ILE A 316 -10.49 -36.12 -8.79
CA ILE A 316 -11.41 -36.56 -9.83
C ILE A 316 -12.59 -35.60 -9.98
N HIS A 317 -12.99 -34.95 -8.89
CA HIS A 317 -14.03 -33.92 -8.90
C HIS A 317 -13.68 -32.70 -9.76
N ASP A 318 -12.39 -32.43 -9.98
CA ASP A 318 -11.93 -31.36 -10.89
C ASP A 318 -12.21 -31.68 -12.39
N TYR A 319 -12.62 -32.87 -12.68
CA TYR A 319 -12.93 -33.33 -14.03
C TYR A 319 -14.45 -33.47 -14.22
N GLU A 320 -14.93 -33.01 -15.35
CA GLU A 320 -16.27 -33.39 -15.79
C GLU A 320 -16.21 -34.87 -16.28
N ALA A 321 -17.12 -35.64 -15.76
CA ALA A 321 -17.22 -37.04 -16.04
C ALA A 321 -18.56 -37.38 -16.70
N SER A 322 -18.49 -38.14 -17.81
CA SER A 322 -19.65 -38.82 -18.38
C SER A 322 -19.44 -40.34 -18.31
N LEU A 323 -20.52 -41.08 -18.17
CA LEU A 323 -20.50 -42.51 -18.04
C LEU A 323 -21.42 -43.16 -19.10
N THR A 324 -20.86 -44.10 -19.85
CA THR A 324 -21.65 -44.98 -20.70
C THR A 324 -21.44 -46.43 -20.24
N ILE A 325 -22.52 -47.12 -20.01
CA ILE A 325 -22.52 -48.53 -19.60
C ILE A 325 -22.88 -49.37 -20.80
N CYS A 326 -21.95 -50.19 -21.26
CA CYS A 326 -22.11 -51.07 -22.41
C CYS A 326 -22.36 -52.51 -21.96
N THR A 327 -23.41 -53.09 -22.50
CA THR A 327 -23.66 -54.55 -22.45
C THR A 327 -23.10 -55.19 -23.75
N PRO A 328 -22.53 -56.39 -23.75
CA PRO A 328 -22.03 -57.04 -24.97
C PRO A 328 -23.10 -57.09 -26.07
N ASN A 329 -22.74 -56.65 -27.29
CA ASN A 329 -23.60 -56.56 -28.48
C ASN A 329 -24.79 -55.57 -28.32
N GLU A 330 -24.68 -54.55 -27.50
CA GLU A 330 -25.68 -53.49 -27.34
C GLU A 330 -25.40 -52.38 -28.37
N GLU A 331 -26.43 -52.02 -29.13
CA GLU A 331 -26.34 -50.92 -30.09
C GLU A 331 -26.64 -49.58 -29.41
N ILE A 332 -25.81 -48.57 -29.66
CA ILE A 332 -26.03 -47.19 -29.20
C ILE A 332 -26.24 -46.26 -30.40
N THR A 333 -27.05 -45.20 -30.19
CA THR A 333 -27.20 -44.13 -31.18
C THR A 333 -26.29 -42.96 -30.77
N VAL A 334 -25.37 -42.63 -31.65
CA VAL A 334 -24.41 -41.53 -31.44
C VAL A 334 -25.02 -40.25 -31.99
N GLN A 335 -25.13 -39.22 -31.12
CA GLN A 335 -25.58 -37.90 -31.52
C GLN A 335 -24.36 -36.95 -31.63
N PRO A 336 -24.40 -35.94 -32.52
CA PRO A 336 -25.53 -35.46 -33.34
C PRO A 336 -25.64 -36.15 -34.72
N GLU A 337 -24.75 -37.05 -35.06
CA GLU A 337 -24.69 -37.67 -36.38
C GLU A 337 -25.81 -38.74 -36.64
N ASP A 338 -26.57 -39.10 -35.61
CA ASP A 338 -27.68 -40.03 -35.63
C ASP A 338 -27.38 -41.39 -36.30
N TYR A 339 -26.16 -41.95 -36.08
CA TYR A 339 -25.83 -43.29 -36.55
C TYR A 339 -25.81 -44.29 -35.40
N VAL A 340 -26.13 -45.54 -35.74
CA VAL A 340 -26.22 -46.65 -34.80
C VAL A 340 -24.96 -47.50 -34.93
N THR A 341 -24.34 -47.85 -33.81
CA THR A 341 -23.14 -48.71 -33.76
C THR A 341 -23.14 -49.53 -32.48
N ASP A 342 -22.34 -50.60 -32.45
CA ASP A 342 -22.12 -51.36 -31.20
C ASP A 342 -21.39 -50.47 -30.18
N CYS A 343 -21.83 -50.57 -28.90
CA CYS A 343 -21.32 -49.71 -27.83
C CYS A 343 -19.82 -49.92 -27.58
N ASP A 344 -19.36 -51.14 -27.49
CA ASP A 344 -17.92 -51.42 -27.29
C ASP A 344 -17.09 -51.05 -28.52
N ASP A 345 -17.59 -51.25 -29.72
CA ASP A 345 -16.94 -50.93 -30.98
C ASP A 345 -16.77 -49.40 -31.12
N TYR A 346 -17.76 -48.59 -30.72
CA TYR A 346 -17.67 -47.12 -30.71
C TYR A 346 -16.48 -46.62 -29.88
N PHE A 347 -16.32 -47.10 -28.66
CA PHE A 347 -15.20 -46.69 -27.82
C PHE A 347 -13.87 -47.25 -28.27
N LEU A 348 -13.83 -48.43 -28.85
CA LEU A 348 -12.63 -49.01 -29.44
C LEU A 348 -12.17 -48.25 -30.69
N GLU A 349 -13.12 -47.84 -31.52
CA GLU A 349 -12.83 -46.98 -32.68
C GLU A 349 -12.36 -45.58 -32.24
N LYS A 350 -12.99 -44.99 -31.22
CA LYS A 350 -12.55 -43.73 -30.61
C LYS A 350 -11.11 -43.80 -30.08
N LEU A 351 -10.74 -44.94 -29.50
CA LEU A 351 -9.36 -45.18 -29.08
C LEU A 351 -8.43 -45.37 -30.29
N ALA A 352 -8.87 -46.06 -31.35
CA ALA A 352 -8.03 -46.35 -32.54
C ALA A 352 -7.77 -45.09 -33.38
N ASN A 353 -8.76 -44.22 -33.52
CA ASN A 353 -8.71 -43.04 -34.38
C ASN A 353 -7.96 -41.83 -33.74
N ASN A 354 -7.75 -41.85 -32.43
CA ASN A 354 -7.05 -40.77 -31.74
C ASN A 354 -5.67 -41.22 -31.25
N LYS A 355 -4.72 -40.26 -31.20
CA LYS A 355 -3.44 -40.50 -30.56
C LYS A 355 -3.65 -40.81 -29.10
N GLN A 356 -3.49 -42.07 -28.73
CA GLN A 356 -3.73 -42.51 -27.35
C GLN A 356 -2.45 -43.03 -26.70
N SER A 357 -2.42 -42.96 -25.39
CA SER A 357 -1.44 -43.66 -24.58
C SER A 357 -2.10 -44.31 -23.38
N ARG A 358 -1.86 -45.61 -23.20
CA ARG A 358 -2.30 -46.32 -22.02
C ARG A 358 -1.47 -45.84 -20.84
N VAL A 359 -2.13 -45.22 -19.87
CA VAL A 359 -1.46 -44.56 -18.72
C VAL A 359 -1.64 -45.32 -17.41
N GLY A 360 -2.62 -46.22 -17.37
CA GLY A 360 -2.91 -47.08 -16.23
C GLY A 360 -3.68 -48.32 -16.60
N GLU A 361 -4.10 -49.12 -15.60
CA GLU A 361 -4.98 -50.28 -15.83
C GLU A 361 -6.40 -49.76 -16.16
N GLY A 362 -6.79 -49.94 -17.42
CA GLY A 362 -8.09 -49.48 -17.93
C GLY A 362 -8.20 -47.94 -18.08
N LEU A 363 -7.10 -47.18 -17.99
CA LEU A 363 -7.09 -45.75 -18.21
C LEU A 363 -6.25 -45.38 -19.42
N TYR A 364 -6.83 -44.61 -20.33
CA TYR A 364 -6.22 -44.15 -21.58
C TYR A 364 -6.25 -42.63 -21.60
N PHE A 365 -5.12 -42.02 -21.87
CA PHE A 365 -5.04 -40.58 -22.17
C PHE A 365 -5.32 -40.40 -23.67
N ILE A 366 -6.24 -39.50 -24.02
CA ILE A 366 -6.64 -39.21 -25.39
C ILE A 366 -6.26 -37.78 -25.73
N ASP A 367 -5.39 -37.61 -26.70
CA ASP A 367 -4.99 -36.30 -27.18
C ASP A 367 -5.93 -35.82 -28.28
N TYR A 368 -6.96 -35.08 -27.94
CA TYR A 368 -7.86 -34.38 -28.88
C TYR A 368 -7.26 -33.12 -29.46
N TYR A 369 -5.94 -32.90 -29.27
CA TYR A 369 -5.22 -31.67 -29.67
C TYR A 369 -5.64 -30.40 -28.95
N THR A 370 -6.47 -30.54 -27.91
CA THR A 370 -6.76 -29.49 -26.95
C THR A 370 -5.65 -29.44 -25.90
N LEU A 371 -5.58 -28.34 -25.12
CA LEU A 371 -4.64 -28.23 -23.99
C LEU A 371 -5.16 -28.96 -22.75
N ASP A 372 -6.42 -29.39 -22.80
CA ASP A 372 -7.07 -30.03 -21.67
C ASP A 372 -6.70 -31.53 -21.64
N PRO A 373 -6.37 -32.06 -20.45
CA PRO A 373 -6.22 -33.49 -20.30
C PRO A 373 -7.58 -34.20 -20.47
N ASN A 374 -7.65 -35.10 -21.42
CA ASN A 374 -8.80 -35.95 -21.64
C ASN A 374 -8.43 -37.40 -21.37
N TYR A 375 -9.26 -38.08 -20.59
CA TYR A 375 -9.03 -39.46 -20.22
C TYR A 375 -10.27 -40.34 -20.56
N LEU A 376 -10.02 -41.51 -20.99
CA LEU A 376 -11.04 -42.56 -21.11
C LEU A 376 -10.70 -43.70 -20.15
N GLY A 377 -11.57 -43.87 -19.17
CA GLY A 377 -11.53 -45.02 -18.25
C GLY A 377 -12.38 -46.16 -18.75
N LYS A 378 -11.82 -47.37 -18.84
CA LYS A 378 -12.53 -48.61 -19.20
C LYS A 378 -12.51 -49.58 -18.03
N ILE A 379 -13.63 -49.77 -17.37
CA ILE A 379 -13.74 -50.67 -16.20
C ILE A 379 -14.72 -51.76 -16.49
N LYS A 380 -14.26 -53.02 -16.41
CA LYS A 380 -15.13 -54.21 -16.56
C LYS A 380 -15.65 -54.61 -15.17
N VAL A 381 -16.96 -54.78 -15.09
CA VAL A 381 -17.65 -55.20 -13.86
C VAL A 381 -18.46 -56.48 -14.15
N GLU A 382 -18.29 -57.46 -13.30
CA GLU A 382 -19.00 -58.74 -13.38
C GLU A 382 -20.19 -58.78 -12.43
N SER A 383 -21.30 -59.35 -12.85
CA SER A 383 -22.48 -59.59 -12.01
C SER A 383 -22.12 -60.37 -10.74
N PRO A 384 -22.82 -60.18 -9.63
CA PRO A 384 -22.65 -61.00 -8.42
C PRO A 384 -22.70 -62.50 -8.72
N ASP A 385 -23.46 -62.91 -9.71
CA ASP A 385 -23.59 -64.33 -10.13
C ASP A 385 -22.55 -64.76 -11.18
N SER A 386 -21.63 -63.89 -11.57
CA SER A 386 -20.58 -64.10 -12.58
C SER A 386 -21.07 -64.53 -13.96
N LEU A 387 -22.36 -64.37 -14.26
CA LEU A 387 -22.99 -64.77 -15.52
C LEU A 387 -23.01 -63.67 -16.59
N GLN A 388 -22.90 -62.40 -16.18
CA GLN A 388 -22.94 -61.26 -17.08
C GLN A 388 -21.80 -60.32 -16.79
N THR A 389 -21.27 -59.66 -17.83
CA THR A 389 -20.23 -58.67 -17.72
C THR A 389 -20.70 -57.39 -18.40
N LYS A 390 -20.62 -56.25 -17.74
CA LYS A 390 -20.81 -54.94 -18.35
C LYS A 390 -19.51 -54.17 -18.37
N THR A 391 -19.29 -53.35 -19.41
CA THR A 391 -18.14 -52.44 -19.51
C THR A 391 -18.59 -51.02 -19.23
N LEU A 392 -17.96 -50.38 -18.28
CA LEU A 392 -18.18 -48.97 -17.96
C LEU A 392 -17.12 -48.15 -18.67
N TYR A 393 -17.54 -47.19 -19.48
CA TYR A 393 -16.68 -46.22 -20.13
C TYR A 393 -16.91 -44.86 -19.46
N PHE A 394 -15.91 -44.38 -18.72
CA PHE A 394 -15.86 -43.05 -18.11
C PHE A 394 -15.05 -42.14 -19.02
N GLU A 395 -15.65 -41.07 -19.50
CA GLU A 395 -14.94 -40.00 -20.18
C GLU A 395 -14.75 -38.85 -19.21
N PHE A 396 -13.50 -38.50 -18.99
CA PHE A 396 -13.13 -37.39 -18.13
C PHE A 396 -12.48 -36.29 -18.97
N TYR A 397 -12.96 -35.10 -18.83
CA TYR A 397 -12.31 -33.91 -19.36
C TYR A 397 -12.21 -32.84 -18.32
N LYS A 398 -11.11 -32.10 -18.29
CA LYS A 398 -10.94 -30.98 -17.39
C LYS A 398 -11.46 -29.74 -18.10
N PRO A 399 -12.60 -29.15 -17.70
CA PRO A 399 -13.09 -27.96 -18.36
C PRO A 399 -12.10 -26.83 -18.11
N ILE A 400 -11.55 -26.25 -19.15
CA ILE A 400 -11.00 -24.90 -19.02
C ILE A 400 -12.23 -24.05 -18.75
N ALA A 401 -12.24 -23.39 -17.59
CA ALA A 401 -13.36 -22.52 -17.24
C ALA A 401 -13.64 -21.57 -18.41
N PRO A 402 -14.86 -21.54 -18.91
CA PRO A 402 -15.19 -20.75 -20.09
C PRO A 402 -14.78 -19.30 -19.85
N GLU A 403 -14.04 -18.75 -20.80
CA GLU A 403 -13.71 -17.35 -20.82
C GLU A 403 -14.98 -16.53 -20.84
N GLY A 404 -15.04 -15.54 -20.00
CA GLY A 404 -15.92 -14.42 -20.23
C GLY A 404 -17.24 -14.42 -19.48
N PHE A 405 -17.57 -15.43 -18.70
CA PHE A 405 -18.76 -15.39 -17.86
C PHE A 405 -18.41 -14.97 -16.44
N GLY A 406 -18.77 -13.76 -16.07
CA GLY A 406 -18.69 -13.29 -14.71
C GLY A 406 -17.28 -13.28 -14.12
N PHE A 407 -17.06 -13.87 -12.96
CA PHE A 407 -15.80 -13.87 -12.25
C PHE A 407 -15.30 -15.29 -11.99
N PRO A 408 -14.61 -15.93 -12.95
CA PRO A 408 -14.16 -17.32 -12.82
C PRO A 408 -13.21 -17.54 -11.62
N GLN A 409 -12.45 -16.52 -11.23
CA GLN A 409 -11.54 -16.57 -10.08
C GLN A 409 -12.25 -16.77 -8.73
N LEU A 410 -13.56 -16.51 -8.66
CA LEU A 410 -14.34 -16.67 -7.44
C LEU A 410 -14.41 -18.13 -7.00
N LEU A 411 -14.52 -19.05 -7.96
CA LEU A 411 -14.72 -20.49 -7.72
C LEU A 411 -13.42 -21.30 -7.86
N GLN A 412 -12.27 -20.64 -7.95
CA GLN A 412 -10.97 -21.26 -8.11
C GLN A 412 -10.33 -21.60 -6.77
N GLU A 413 -9.79 -22.80 -6.62
CA GLU A 413 -8.97 -23.19 -5.48
C GLU A 413 -7.64 -22.45 -5.45
N GLU A 414 -7.12 -22.18 -4.24
CA GLU A 414 -5.88 -21.41 -4.04
C GLU A 414 -4.63 -22.09 -4.66
N HIS A 415 -4.69 -23.41 -4.89
CA HIS A 415 -3.58 -24.25 -5.39
C HIS A 415 -3.69 -24.55 -6.88
N SER A 416 -4.77 -24.20 -7.56
CA SER A 416 -4.86 -24.43 -8.99
C SER A 416 -3.88 -23.50 -9.72
N GLN A 417 -3.01 -24.06 -10.55
CA GLN A 417 -2.06 -23.30 -11.36
C GLN A 417 -2.86 -22.32 -12.23
N LYS A 418 -2.60 -21.02 -12.06
CA LYS A 418 -3.36 -19.94 -12.68
C LYS A 418 -3.02 -19.73 -14.15
N PRO A 419 -3.64 -20.44 -15.11
CA PRO A 419 -3.51 -20.09 -16.53
C PRO A 419 -4.12 -18.73 -16.85
N TYR A 420 -5.02 -18.24 -15.99
CA TYR A 420 -5.83 -17.02 -16.22
C TYR A 420 -5.09 -15.69 -16.25
N ALA A 421 -3.83 -15.66 -15.79
CA ALA A 421 -2.99 -14.45 -15.89
C ALA A 421 -2.39 -14.31 -17.30
N TYR A 422 -2.43 -15.37 -18.10
CA TYR A 422 -1.78 -15.47 -19.40
C TYR A 422 -2.81 -15.84 -20.48
N SER A 423 -2.59 -15.32 -21.67
CA SER A 423 -3.27 -15.82 -22.86
C SER A 423 -2.43 -16.93 -23.47
N VAL A 424 -3.08 -17.97 -23.98
CA VAL A 424 -2.42 -19.18 -24.51
C VAL A 424 -2.97 -19.50 -25.89
N ALA A 425 -2.12 -19.88 -26.82
CA ALA A 425 -2.52 -20.44 -28.11
C ALA A 425 -1.70 -21.67 -28.47
N ASN A 426 -2.34 -22.63 -29.04
CA ASN A 426 -1.71 -23.82 -29.62
C ASN A 426 -1.89 -23.83 -31.13
N TYR A 427 -0.76 -23.90 -31.86
CA TYR A 427 -0.75 -23.98 -33.31
C TYR A 427 -0.25 -25.36 -33.72
N ARG A 428 -0.94 -25.94 -34.71
CA ARG A 428 -0.50 -27.17 -35.39
C ARG A 428 -0.41 -26.93 -36.87
N ASP A 429 0.67 -27.34 -37.48
CA ASP A 429 0.95 -27.06 -38.90
C ASP A 429 0.79 -25.58 -39.26
N ASN A 430 1.16 -24.70 -38.33
CA ASN A 430 0.99 -23.23 -38.37
C ASN A 430 -0.47 -22.74 -38.37
N ILE A 431 -1.47 -23.60 -38.13
CA ILE A 431 -2.88 -23.26 -38.02
C ILE A 431 -3.26 -23.21 -36.53
N LEU A 432 -3.99 -22.17 -36.11
CA LEU A 432 -4.49 -22.03 -34.76
C LEU A 432 -5.53 -23.13 -34.48
N VAL A 433 -5.21 -24.03 -33.53
CA VAL A 433 -6.10 -25.11 -33.10
C VAL A 433 -6.81 -24.75 -31.80
N TYR A 434 -6.13 -24.05 -30.93
CA TYR A 434 -6.67 -23.67 -29.61
C TYR A 434 -6.20 -22.27 -29.22
N LYS A 435 -7.10 -21.50 -28.62
CA LYS A 435 -6.77 -20.19 -28.01
C LYS A 435 -7.50 -20.01 -26.70
N TYR A 436 -6.84 -19.34 -25.77
CA TYR A 436 -7.40 -18.92 -24.49
C TYR A 436 -6.83 -17.54 -24.10
N GLY A 437 -7.61 -16.70 -23.46
CA GLY A 437 -7.14 -15.43 -22.91
C GLY A 437 -7.49 -14.20 -23.78
N LYS A 438 -7.09 -13.02 -23.29
CA LYS A 438 -7.50 -11.72 -23.85
C LYS A 438 -6.77 -11.34 -25.15
N TYR A 439 -5.66 -11.99 -25.46
CA TYR A 439 -4.91 -11.69 -26.68
C TYR A 439 -5.56 -12.33 -27.90
N ILE A 440 -5.73 -11.57 -28.96
CA ILE A 440 -6.31 -12.06 -30.23
C ILE A 440 -5.20 -12.68 -31.05
N TYR A 441 -5.13 -13.99 -31.03
CA TYR A 441 -4.14 -14.75 -31.80
C TYR A 441 -4.50 -14.83 -33.28
N PRO A 442 -3.53 -14.65 -34.19
CA PRO A 442 -3.78 -14.80 -35.62
C PRO A 442 -4.07 -16.29 -35.96
N ASN A 443 -4.93 -16.52 -36.94
CA ASN A 443 -5.28 -17.90 -37.37
C ASN A 443 -4.08 -18.68 -37.94
N PHE A 444 -3.05 -17.98 -38.41
CA PHE A 444 -1.83 -18.60 -38.94
C PHE A 444 -0.63 -18.08 -38.18
N PHE A 445 0.20 -19.00 -37.66
CA PHE A 445 1.45 -18.67 -37.04
C PHE A 445 2.44 -18.15 -38.07
N LYS A 446 2.82 -16.88 -37.95
CA LYS A 446 3.91 -16.30 -38.74
C LYS A 446 5.22 -16.61 -38.05
N ASN A 447 5.95 -17.58 -38.62
CA ASN A 447 7.27 -17.94 -38.13
C ASN A 447 8.20 -16.72 -38.21
N GLN A 448 8.36 -16.00 -37.09
CA GLN A 448 9.48 -15.09 -36.93
C GLN A 448 10.69 -15.95 -36.66
N LYS A 449 11.76 -15.81 -37.48
CA LYS A 449 13.01 -16.55 -37.38
C LYS A 449 13.56 -16.48 -35.95
N GLY A 450 13.35 -17.52 -35.14
CA GLY A 450 13.76 -17.56 -33.74
C GLY A 450 14.03 -19.00 -33.28
N LYS A 451 14.76 -19.10 -32.19
CA LYS A 451 15.11 -20.33 -31.48
C LYS A 451 13.88 -21.04 -30.93
N ASP A 452 13.99 -22.31 -30.62
CA ASP A 452 12.88 -23.17 -30.14
C ASP A 452 12.24 -22.67 -28.81
N HIS A 453 12.93 -21.77 -28.06
CA HIS A 453 12.47 -21.13 -26.83
C HIS A 453 12.77 -19.63 -26.90
N GLU A 454 11.80 -18.79 -27.22
CA GLU A 454 12.06 -17.37 -27.39
C GLU A 454 10.98 -16.47 -26.78
N PHE A 455 11.46 -15.44 -26.03
CA PHE A 455 10.61 -14.34 -25.61
C PHE A 455 10.66 -13.22 -26.64
N HIS A 456 9.51 -12.79 -27.13
CA HIS A 456 9.42 -11.65 -28.02
C HIS A 456 8.29 -10.70 -27.62
N PHE A 457 8.34 -9.49 -28.14
CA PHE A 457 7.34 -8.46 -27.86
C PHE A 457 6.64 -8.08 -29.17
N ALA A 458 5.31 -8.15 -29.17
CA ALA A 458 4.47 -7.71 -30.26
C ALA A 458 3.14 -7.16 -29.75
N GLU A 459 2.59 -6.15 -30.41
CA GLU A 459 1.26 -5.61 -30.17
C GLU A 459 0.93 -5.27 -28.70
N GLY A 460 1.94 -4.82 -27.95
CA GLY A 460 1.76 -4.49 -26.52
C GLY A 460 1.78 -5.69 -25.58
N TYR A 461 2.05 -6.89 -26.08
CA TYR A 461 2.18 -8.12 -25.31
C TYR A 461 3.60 -8.64 -25.36
N LYS A 462 3.95 -9.43 -24.34
CA LYS A 462 5.14 -10.24 -24.24
C LYS A 462 4.71 -11.67 -24.50
N HIS A 463 5.36 -12.32 -25.43
CA HIS A 463 5.07 -13.68 -25.88
C HIS A 463 6.23 -14.60 -25.52
N TYR A 464 5.92 -15.80 -25.06
CA TYR A 464 6.84 -16.92 -24.95
C TYR A 464 6.39 -18.01 -25.91
N THR A 465 7.26 -18.38 -26.80
CA THR A 465 6.99 -19.43 -27.83
C THR A 465 7.78 -20.67 -27.48
N LEU A 466 7.11 -21.81 -27.37
CA LEU A 466 7.70 -23.09 -27.13
C LEU A 466 7.31 -24.03 -28.26
N LYS A 467 8.29 -24.56 -28.99
CA LYS A 467 8.10 -25.59 -30.03
C LYS A 467 8.29 -26.95 -29.40
N GLN A 468 7.26 -27.77 -29.47
CA GLN A 468 7.30 -29.17 -29.03
C GLN A 468 7.90 -30.05 -30.12
N ASP A 469 7.42 -29.86 -31.35
CA ASP A 469 7.83 -30.58 -32.59
C ASP A 469 7.84 -29.57 -33.75
N GLU A 470 8.24 -30.00 -34.95
CA GLU A 470 8.18 -29.12 -36.15
C GLU A 470 6.77 -28.60 -36.42
N ASN A 471 5.73 -29.32 -35.97
CA ASN A 471 4.33 -29.07 -36.30
C ASN A 471 3.54 -28.43 -35.12
N ASN A 472 4.00 -28.53 -33.86
CA ASN A 472 3.28 -28.06 -32.70
C ASN A 472 4.00 -26.90 -32.03
N ILE A 473 3.32 -25.76 -31.93
CA ILE A 473 3.83 -24.52 -31.37
C ILE A 473 2.87 -23.99 -30.29
N LEU A 474 3.33 -23.92 -29.07
CA LEU A 474 2.61 -23.27 -27.96
C LEU A 474 3.09 -21.84 -27.79
N VAL A 475 2.15 -20.91 -27.72
CA VAL A 475 2.44 -19.49 -27.46
C VAL A 475 1.72 -19.05 -26.19
N ILE A 476 2.47 -18.55 -25.21
CA ILE A 476 1.93 -17.94 -24.00
C ILE A 476 2.18 -16.44 -24.07
N SER A 477 1.15 -15.65 -23.79
CA SER A 477 1.21 -14.20 -23.94
C SER A 477 0.72 -13.50 -22.68
N THR A 478 1.42 -12.45 -22.28
CA THR A 478 1.02 -11.57 -21.18
C THR A 478 1.11 -10.12 -21.59
N LEU A 479 0.28 -9.26 -20.99
CA LEU A 479 0.32 -7.84 -21.26
C LEU A 479 1.67 -7.25 -20.83
N ARG A 480 2.29 -6.46 -21.70
CA ARG A 480 3.54 -5.78 -21.37
C ARG A 480 3.27 -4.75 -20.27
N LYS A 481 4.02 -4.82 -19.19
CA LYS A 481 3.94 -3.85 -18.09
C LYS A 481 4.26 -2.44 -18.59
N ASP A 482 3.38 -1.51 -18.29
CA ASP A 482 3.53 -0.09 -18.61
C ASP A 482 4.68 0.51 -17.77
N TRP A 483 5.28 1.60 -18.26
CA TRP A 483 6.31 2.34 -17.52
C TRP A 483 5.85 2.77 -16.12
N LYS A 484 4.54 2.99 -15.93
CA LYS A 484 3.92 3.32 -14.64
C LYS A 484 4.07 2.19 -13.63
N GLU A 485 3.86 0.94 -14.05
CA GLU A 485 4.01 -0.24 -13.22
C GLU A 485 5.49 -0.51 -12.89
N ILE A 486 6.39 -0.26 -13.85
CA ILE A 486 7.85 -0.42 -13.66
C ILE A 486 8.36 0.59 -12.62
N THR A 487 7.87 1.82 -12.65
CA THR A 487 8.32 2.89 -11.75
C THR A 487 7.55 2.92 -10.42
N ALA A 488 6.44 2.22 -10.30
CA ALA A 488 5.61 2.23 -9.10
C ALA A 488 6.37 1.92 -7.79
N PRO A 489 7.28 0.93 -7.73
CA PRO A 489 8.03 0.63 -6.51
C PRO A 489 9.02 1.72 -6.09
N PHE A 490 9.41 2.62 -7.01
CA PHE A 490 10.39 3.67 -6.74
C PHE A 490 10.02 4.55 -5.55
N ALA A 491 8.76 4.98 -5.47
CA ALA A 491 8.27 5.78 -4.36
C ALA A 491 8.43 5.07 -3.01
N ILE A 492 8.15 3.76 -2.99
CA ILE A 492 8.23 2.94 -1.78
C ILE A 492 9.68 2.85 -1.33
N PHE A 493 10.61 2.51 -2.23
CA PHE A 493 12.04 2.43 -1.90
C PHE A 493 12.60 3.78 -1.49
N LEU A 494 12.22 4.86 -2.22
CA LEU A 494 12.66 6.20 -1.88
C LEU A 494 12.19 6.62 -0.48
N LEU A 495 10.92 6.44 -0.14
CA LEU A 495 10.37 6.79 1.17
C LEU A 495 10.97 5.92 2.28
N ALA A 496 11.12 4.62 2.05
CA ALA A 496 11.71 3.69 3.00
C ALA A 496 13.15 4.06 3.38
N MET A 497 13.92 4.67 2.47
CA MET A 497 15.27 5.13 2.74
C MET A 497 15.33 6.58 3.23
N LEU A 498 14.50 7.45 2.66
CA LEU A 498 14.53 8.89 2.95
C LEU A 498 14.03 9.22 4.35
N ILE A 499 12.94 8.58 4.80
CA ILE A 499 12.36 8.85 6.11
C ILE A 499 13.35 8.53 7.24
N PRO A 500 13.97 7.33 7.32
CA PRO A 500 14.99 7.05 8.31
C PRO A 500 16.19 7.98 8.22
N TYR A 501 16.64 8.30 7.00
CA TYR A 501 17.73 9.24 6.79
C TYR A 501 17.41 10.62 7.37
N LEU A 502 16.23 11.17 7.12
CA LEU A 502 15.82 12.46 7.64
C LEU A 502 15.68 12.45 9.17
N ILE A 503 15.18 11.35 9.74
CA ILE A 503 15.11 11.18 11.20
C ILE A 503 16.51 11.17 11.80
N VAL A 504 17.44 10.38 11.23
CA VAL A 504 18.84 10.31 11.67
C VAL A 504 19.52 11.67 11.52
N TYR A 505 19.34 12.31 10.37
CA TYR A 505 19.87 13.65 10.11
C TYR A 505 19.35 14.65 11.14
N TRP A 506 18.04 14.63 11.44
CA TRP A 506 17.45 15.52 12.44
C TRP A 506 17.98 15.25 13.85
N LEU A 507 18.17 13.97 14.23
CA LEU A 507 18.71 13.59 15.54
C LEU A 507 20.18 14.01 15.71
N LEU A 508 20.99 13.87 14.65
CA LEU A 508 22.41 14.20 14.67
C LEU A 508 22.71 15.70 14.52
N THR A 509 21.77 16.47 13.96
CA THR A 509 21.97 17.91 13.76
C THR A 509 21.86 18.66 15.09
N PRO A 510 22.81 19.56 15.45
CA PRO A 510 22.73 20.39 16.65
C PRO A 510 21.44 21.19 16.71
N GLU A 511 20.92 21.44 17.91
CA GLU A 511 19.65 22.17 18.10
C GLU A 511 19.62 23.54 17.41
N GLU A 512 20.76 24.25 17.38
CA GLU A 512 20.92 25.57 16.75
C GLU A 512 20.80 25.53 15.22
N LYS A 513 21.07 24.34 14.60
CA LYS A 513 21.04 24.15 13.14
C LYS A 513 19.87 23.32 12.65
N ARG A 514 18.98 22.90 13.55
CA ARG A 514 17.76 22.14 13.16
C ARG A 514 16.79 23.03 12.41
N LEU A 515 16.20 22.51 11.33
CA LEU A 515 15.03 23.13 10.72
C LEU A 515 13.94 23.26 11.79
N GLY A 516 13.45 24.46 12.04
CA GLY A 516 12.41 24.67 13.04
C GLY A 516 12.09 26.16 13.26
N TRP A 517 11.05 26.40 14.02
CA TRP A 517 10.50 27.74 14.32
C TRP A 517 11.41 28.64 15.12
N LYS A 518 12.44 28.09 15.82
CA LYS A 518 13.40 28.83 16.63
C LYS A 518 14.70 29.18 15.89
N GLY A 519 14.85 28.75 14.64
CA GLY A 519 16.05 28.97 13.83
C GLY A 519 16.13 30.36 13.20
N SER A 520 17.13 30.55 12.32
CA SER A 520 17.27 31.76 11.52
C SER A 520 16.05 32.02 10.64
N LEU A 521 15.84 33.23 10.18
CA LEU A 521 14.74 33.61 9.28
C LEU A 521 14.69 32.66 8.04
N ARG A 522 15.84 32.33 7.49
CA ARG A 522 16.01 31.37 6.40
C ARG A 522 15.42 30.00 6.74
N GLN A 523 15.77 29.47 7.92
CA GLN A 523 15.28 28.15 8.37
C GLN A 523 13.77 28.15 8.64
N ARG A 524 13.25 29.24 9.19
CA ARG A 524 11.79 29.40 9.43
C ARG A 524 11.02 29.42 8.12
N LEU A 525 11.46 30.19 7.13
CA LEU A 525 10.82 30.25 5.82
C LEU A 525 10.84 28.87 5.11
N GLN A 526 11.99 28.19 5.12
CA GLN A 526 12.11 26.86 4.56
C GLN A 526 11.17 25.87 5.27
N SER A 527 11.11 25.91 6.61
CA SER A 527 10.22 25.04 7.39
C SER A 527 8.75 25.30 7.11
N ILE A 528 8.33 26.55 7.00
CA ILE A 528 6.93 26.92 6.71
C ILE A 528 6.54 26.42 5.33
N VAL A 529 7.35 26.68 4.30
CA VAL A 529 7.04 26.24 2.93
C VAL A 529 7.02 24.72 2.83
N LEU A 530 7.98 24.01 3.43
CA LEU A 530 7.99 22.55 3.44
C LEU A 530 6.79 21.97 4.21
N PHE A 531 6.43 22.59 5.34
CA PHE A 531 5.27 22.15 6.11
C PHE A 531 3.96 22.35 5.35
N THR A 532 3.76 23.50 4.72
CA THR A 532 2.55 23.78 3.93
C THR A 532 2.44 22.88 2.71
N LEU A 533 3.55 22.62 2.01
CA LEU A 533 3.59 21.64 0.91
C LEU A 533 3.28 20.22 1.40
N GLY A 534 3.93 19.77 2.47
CA GLY A 534 3.67 18.45 3.04
C GLY A 534 2.23 18.29 3.50
N LEU A 535 1.67 19.31 4.13
CA LEU A 535 0.27 19.33 4.57
C LEU A 535 -0.69 19.26 3.36
N SER A 536 -0.43 20.03 2.30
CA SER A 536 -1.24 20.00 1.09
C SER A 536 -1.27 18.59 0.48
N PHE A 537 -0.13 17.92 0.38
CA PHE A 537 -0.06 16.56 -0.15
C PHE A 537 -0.75 15.53 0.74
N LEU A 538 -0.68 15.72 2.06
CA LEU A 538 -1.36 14.86 3.02
C LEU A 538 -2.88 14.87 2.83
N PHE A 539 -3.46 16.01 2.46
CA PHE A 539 -4.90 16.14 2.24
C PHE A 539 -5.33 15.76 0.81
N ILE A 540 -4.58 16.15 -0.21
CA ILE A 540 -4.95 15.89 -1.60
C ILE A 540 -4.99 14.37 -1.89
N GLY A 541 -4.03 13.58 -1.35
CA GLY A 541 -3.98 12.13 -1.59
C GLY A 541 -5.25 11.39 -1.18
N PRO A 542 -5.64 11.41 0.10
CA PRO A 542 -6.86 10.75 0.55
C PRO A 542 -8.13 11.27 -0.15
N ILE A 543 -8.25 12.58 -0.38
CA ILE A 543 -9.39 13.17 -1.08
C ILE A 543 -9.49 12.62 -2.51
N SER A 544 -8.36 12.53 -3.22
CA SER A 544 -8.32 11.98 -4.58
C SER A 544 -8.72 10.49 -4.62
N VAL A 545 -8.29 9.70 -3.63
CA VAL A 545 -8.68 8.28 -3.53
C VAL A 545 -10.18 8.14 -3.28
N VAL A 546 -10.74 8.90 -2.34
CA VAL A 546 -12.18 8.90 -2.05
C VAL A 546 -12.99 9.32 -3.28
N PHE A 547 -12.56 10.39 -3.96
CA PHE A 547 -13.22 10.88 -5.17
C PHE A 547 -13.17 9.84 -6.29
N MET A 548 -12.01 9.23 -6.54
CA MET A 548 -11.84 8.19 -7.56
C MET A 548 -12.69 6.96 -7.27
N SER A 549 -12.69 6.50 -6.00
CA SER A 549 -13.54 5.39 -5.57
C SER A 549 -15.03 5.69 -5.78
N SER A 550 -15.46 6.91 -5.44
CA SER A 550 -16.85 7.34 -5.66
C SER A 550 -17.22 7.38 -7.14
N MET A 551 -16.36 7.95 -7.99
CA MET A 551 -16.58 7.98 -9.45
C MET A 551 -16.62 6.57 -10.05
N TYR A 552 -15.71 5.69 -9.63
CA TYR A 552 -15.67 4.31 -10.12
C TYR A 552 -16.96 3.57 -9.76
N ASN A 553 -17.38 3.63 -8.50
CA ASN A 553 -18.61 2.99 -8.06
C ASN A 553 -19.83 3.52 -8.82
N GLN A 554 -19.94 4.84 -9.01
CA GLN A 554 -21.03 5.43 -9.78
C GLN A 554 -21.05 4.94 -11.23
N LYS A 555 -19.89 4.98 -11.90
CA LYS A 555 -19.75 4.51 -13.28
C LYS A 555 -20.08 3.03 -13.43
N THR A 556 -19.61 2.19 -12.49
CA THR A 556 -19.89 0.75 -12.48
C THR A 556 -21.38 0.49 -12.34
N THR A 557 -22.04 1.16 -11.38
CA THR A 557 -23.50 1.02 -11.17
C THR A 557 -24.31 1.43 -12.39
N GLU A 558 -23.91 2.54 -13.05
CA GLU A 558 -24.58 3.04 -14.25
C GLU A 558 -24.38 2.08 -15.44
N THR A 559 -23.15 1.64 -15.68
CA THR A 559 -22.85 0.67 -16.76
C THR A 559 -23.59 -0.64 -16.54
N GLN A 560 -23.64 -1.13 -15.30
CA GLN A 560 -24.34 -2.36 -14.96
C GLN A 560 -25.85 -2.24 -15.18
N TYR A 561 -26.45 -1.12 -14.79
CA TYR A 561 -27.85 -0.85 -15.06
C TYR A 561 -28.16 -0.87 -16.56
N GLU A 562 -27.36 -0.17 -17.37
CA GLU A 562 -27.56 -0.13 -18.82
C GLU A 562 -27.40 -1.52 -19.46
N THR A 563 -26.40 -2.28 -19.03
CA THR A 563 -26.19 -3.66 -19.49
C THR A 563 -27.38 -4.56 -19.14
N THR A 564 -27.81 -4.51 -17.89
CA THR A 564 -28.96 -5.31 -17.42
C THR A 564 -30.25 -4.96 -18.15
N ARG A 565 -30.47 -3.67 -18.39
CA ARG A 565 -31.65 -3.18 -19.11
C ARG A 565 -31.63 -3.60 -20.59
N THR A 566 -30.48 -3.47 -21.25
CA THR A 566 -30.33 -3.90 -22.65
C THR A 566 -30.59 -5.39 -22.77
N LEU A 567 -30.00 -6.17 -21.89
CA LEU A 567 -30.17 -7.62 -21.84
C LEU A 567 -31.61 -8.02 -21.57
N ALA A 568 -32.30 -7.40 -20.59
CA ALA A 568 -33.68 -7.66 -20.32
C ALA A 568 -34.59 -7.36 -21.52
N ASN A 569 -34.34 -6.24 -22.22
CA ASN A 569 -35.08 -5.87 -23.43
C ASN A 569 -34.82 -6.86 -24.58
N GLU A 570 -33.59 -7.30 -24.78
CA GLU A 570 -33.26 -8.28 -25.81
C GLU A 570 -33.93 -9.63 -25.50
N MET A 571 -33.84 -10.11 -24.29
CA MET A 571 -34.49 -11.33 -23.86
C MET A 571 -36.04 -11.24 -24.01
N CYS A 572 -36.66 -10.10 -23.70
CA CYS A 572 -38.11 -9.90 -23.88
C CYS A 572 -38.51 -9.84 -25.36
N ASN A 573 -37.62 -9.40 -26.26
CA ASN A 573 -37.93 -9.36 -27.69
C ASN A 573 -37.77 -10.72 -28.37
N ASP A 574 -36.78 -11.51 -27.93
CA ASP A 574 -36.43 -12.77 -28.56
C ASP A 574 -37.18 -13.98 -27.99
N LEU A 575 -37.69 -13.88 -26.73
CA LEU A 575 -38.29 -14.98 -25.99
C LEU A 575 -39.76 -14.68 -25.64
N ASP A 576 -40.60 -15.67 -25.82
CA ASP A 576 -41.92 -15.66 -25.20
C ASP A 576 -41.82 -16.19 -23.75
N PHE A 577 -41.60 -15.22 -22.81
CA PHE A 577 -41.43 -15.54 -21.39
C PHE A 577 -42.64 -16.24 -20.77
N GLU A 578 -43.86 -15.91 -21.21
CA GLU A 578 -45.07 -16.48 -20.66
C GLU A 578 -45.19 -17.97 -21.04
N GLU A 579 -44.89 -18.33 -22.28
CA GLU A 579 -44.83 -19.71 -22.74
C GLU A 579 -43.69 -20.49 -22.06
N LEU A 580 -42.51 -19.92 -22.00
CA LEU A 580 -41.31 -20.56 -21.40
C LEU A 580 -41.46 -20.77 -19.90
N LEU A 581 -42.02 -19.83 -19.14
CA LEU A 581 -42.25 -19.99 -17.70
C LEU A 581 -43.20 -21.14 -17.37
N ASN A 582 -44.16 -21.41 -18.28
CA ASN A 582 -45.12 -22.49 -18.11
C ASN A 582 -44.60 -23.85 -18.58
N ASN A 583 -43.77 -23.91 -19.61
CA ASN A 583 -43.44 -25.15 -20.32
C ASN A 583 -41.96 -25.55 -20.24
N ALA A 584 -41.04 -24.63 -20.01
CA ALA A 584 -39.59 -24.93 -20.06
C ALA A 584 -39.08 -25.58 -18.76
N SER A 585 -38.18 -26.54 -18.92
CA SER A 585 -37.49 -27.14 -17.79
C SER A 585 -36.43 -26.20 -17.21
N PRO A 586 -36.00 -26.37 -15.93
CA PRO A 586 -34.90 -25.60 -15.37
C PRO A 586 -33.59 -25.72 -16.19
N ALA A 587 -33.36 -26.88 -16.83
CA ALA A 587 -32.20 -27.08 -17.69
C ALA A 587 -32.25 -26.19 -18.95
N THR A 588 -33.40 -26.13 -19.60
CA THR A 588 -33.63 -25.27 -20.77
C THR A 588 -33.38 -23.79 -20.43
N TRP A 589 -33.91 -23.34 -19.28
CA TRP A 589 -33.65 -21.97 -18.80
C TRP A 589 -32.15 -21.71 -18.54
N THR A 590 -31.44 -22.68 -18.00
CA THR A 590 -30.01 -22.57 -17.77
C THR A 590 -29.24 -22.39 -19.07
N GLU A 591 -29.55 -23.16 -20.11
CA GLU A 591 -28.94 -23.03 -21.44
C GLU A 591 -29.21 -21.64 -22.06
N ILE A 592 -30.46 -21.18 -21.97
CA ILE A 592 -30.85 -19.83 -22.43
C ILE A 592 -30.03 -18.77 -21.69
N LEU A 593 -29.98 -18.82 -20.35
CA LEU A 593 -29.22 -17.85 -19.57
C LEU A 593 -27.73 -17.90 -19.85
N GLN A 594 -27.16 -19.09 -20.06
CA GLN A 594 -25.76 -19.24 -20.45
C GLN A 594 -25.46 -18.62 -21.82
N HIS A 595 -26.37 -18.78 -22.79
CA HIS A 595 -26.24 -18.15 -24.09
C HIS A 595 -26.17 -16.60 -24.00
N TYR A 596 -27.12 -15.99 -23.28
CA TYR A 596 -27.11 -14.53 -23.06
C TYR A 596 -25.93 -14.09 -22.20
N ALA A 597 -25.57 -14.86 -21.20
CA ALA A 597 -24.39 -14.59 -20.38
C ALA A 597 -23.09 -14.54 -21.20
N ALA A 598 -22.97 -15.45 -22.21
CA ALA A 598 -21.86 -15.46 -23.14
C ALA A 598 -21.77 -14.18 -24.00
N ASN A 599 -22.90 -13.73 -24.51
CA ASN A 599 -22.97 -12.58 -25.39
C ASN A 599 -22.70 -11.26 -24.67
N PHE A 600 -23.19 -11.15 -23.42
CA PHE A 600 -23.07 -9.94 -22.60
C PHE A 600 -21.92 -9.97 -21.59
N PHE A 601 -21.15 -11.04 -21.53
CA PHE A 601 -20.03 -11.22 -20.61
C PHE A 601 -20.38 -10.95 -19.13
N THR A 602 -21.57 -11.41 -18.72
CA THR A 602 -22.08 -11.22 -17.35
C THR A 602 -22.84 -12.43 -16.86
N ASP A 603 -22.78 -12.73 -15.56
CA ASP A 603 -23.60 -13.80 -14.99
C ASP A 603 -25.06 -13.36 -14.89
N LEU A 604 -25.97 -14.32 -14.97
CA LEU A 604 -27.42 -14.09 -14.97
C LEU A 604 -28.12 -15.01 -14.00
N ASN A 605 -29.07 -14.45 -13.24
CA ASN A 605 -30.01 -15.19 -12.41
C ASN A 605 -31.44 -14.76 -12.73
N LEU A 606 -32.32 -15.72 -12.86
CA LEU A 606 -33.75 -15.48 -13.05
C LEU A 606 -34.50 -15.93 -11.80
N TYR A 607 -35.31 -15.05 -11.24
CA TYR A 607 -36.14 -15.30 -10.04
C TYR A 607 -37.62 -15.20 -10.35
N SER A 608 -38.38 -16.06 -9.70
CA SER A 608 -39.86 -16.02 -9.74
C SER A 608 -40.42 -14.84 -8.95
N LEU A 609 -41.72 -14.60 -9.09
CA LEU A 609 -42.41 -13.52 -8.36
C LEU A 609 -42.38 -13.66 -6.83
N ASP A 610 -42.23 -14.86 -6.31
CA ASP A 610 -42.00 -15.13 -4.88
C ASP A 610 -40.54 -15.12 -4.45
N GLY A 611 -39.62 -14.67 -5.33
CA GLY A 611 -38.21 -14.50 -5.06
C GLY A 611 -37.39 -15.78 -5.04
N ARG A 612 -37.91 -16.89 -5.55
CA ARG A 612 -37.13 -18.15 -5.70
C ARG A 612 -36.33 -18.14 -6.98
N LEU A 613 -35.16 -18.71 -6.96
CA LEU A 613 -34.35 -18.91 -8.14
C LEU A 613 -35.05 -19.91 -9.09
N LEU A 614 -35.27 -19.50 -10.31
CA LEU A 614 -35.79 -20.34 -11.39
C LEU A 614 -34.64 -20.98 -12.17
N ALA A 615 -33.65 -20.16 -12.54
CA ALA A 615 -32.47 -20.61 -13.26
C ALA A 615 -31.30 -19.63 -13.06
N THR A 616 -30.10 -20.09 -13.38
CA THR A 616 -28.86 -19.31 -13.29
C THR A 616 -27.92 -19.72 -14.42
N SER A 617 -27.13 -18.79 -14.91
CA SER A 617 -26.03 -19.11 -15.85
C SER A 617 -24.86 -19.79 -15.15
N ARG A 618 -24.79 -19.74 -13.78
CA ARG A 618 -23.71 -20.27 -12.98
C ARG A 618 -24.24 -21.16 -11.85
N GLN A 619 -24.43 -22.40 -12.17
CA GLN A 619 -25.00 -23.41 -11.26
C GLN A 619 -24.09 -23.69 -10.07
N GLU A 620 -22.77 -23.62 -10.25
CA GLU A 620 -21.74 -23.98 -9.27
C GLU A 620 -21.87 -23.17 -7.97
N ILE A 621 -22.31 -21.90 -8.03
CA ILE A 621 -22.51 -21.07 -6.83
C ILE A 621 -23.57 -21.71 -5.91
N TYR A 622 -24.61 -22.28 -6.49
CA TYR A 622 -25.73 -22.88 -5.75
C TYR A 622 -25.49 -24.36 -5.43
N GLU A 623 -24.79 -25.10 -6.28
CA GLU A 623 -24.37 -26.49 -6.04
C GLU A 623 -23.33 -26.58 -4.91
N LEU A 624 -22.35 -25.68 -4.91
CA LEU A 624 -21.40 -25.51 -3.80
C LEU A 624 -22.04 -24.84 -2.57
N THR A 625 -23.33 -24.53 -2.65
CA THR A 625 -24.13 -23.92 -1.56
C THR A 625 -23.55 -22.61 -1.02
N LEU A 626 -22.81 -21.88 -1.85
CA LEU A 626 -22.22 -20.60 -1.46
C LEU A 626 -23.28 -19.51 -1.24
N GLN A 627 -24.44 -19.68 -1.88
CA GLN A 627 -25.62 -18.80 -1.76
C GLN A 627 -26.89 -19.64 -1.81
N ALA A 628 -27.94 -19.24 -1.11
CA ALA A 628 -29.22 -19.88 -1.18
C ALA A 628 -29.99 -19.53 -2.47
N PRO A 629 -30.81 -20.44 -3.02
CA PRO A 629 -31.59 -20.21 -4.23
C PRO A 629 -32.80 -19.29 -3.99
N ILE A 630 -32.59 -18.14 -3.37
CA ILE A 630 -33.58 -17.09 -3.11
C ILE A 630 -32.97 -15.71 -3.41
N MET A 631 -33.80 -14.80 -3.89
CA MET A 631 -33.46 -13.43 -4.19
C MET A 631 -32.99 -12.68 -2.93
N ASN A 632 -32.05 -11.73 -3.11
CA ASN A 632 -31.66 -10.86 -1.99
C ASN A 632 -32.88 -10.15 -1.40
N ALA A 633 -32.98 -10.12 -0.07
CA ALA A 633 -34.13 -9.61 0.64
C ALA A 633 -34.44 -8.14 0.33
N LYS A 634 -33.41 -7.29 0.28
CA LYS A 634 -33.55 -5.87 -0.04
C LYS A 634 -33.99 -5.66 -1.47
N ALA A 635 -33.44 -6.43 -2.38
CA ALA A 635 -33.84 -6.41 -3.78
C ALA A 635 -35.30 -6.85 -3.93
N TYR A 636 -35.68 -7.94 -3.27
CA TYR A 636 -37.08 -8.42 -3.30
C TYR A 636 -38.06 -7.39 -2.75
N GLN A 637 -37.74 -6.77 -1.61
CA GLN A 637 -38.60 -5.72 -1.04
C GLN A 637 -38.77 -4.53 -2.00
N ASN A 638 -37.69 -4.07 -2.61
CA ASN A 638 -37.76 -2.94 -3.55
C ASN A 638 -38.48 -3.30 -4.84
N MET A 639 -38.23 -4.47 -5.39
CA MET A 639 -38.85 -4.90 -6.65
C MET A 639 -40.34 -5.31 -6.46
N HIS A 640 -40.61 -6.13 -5.45
CA HIS A 640 -41.97 -6.69 -5.25
C HIS A 640 -42.90 -5.72 -4.55
N ARG A 641 -42.47 -5.08 -3.44
CA ARG A 641 -43.34 -4.18 -2.65
C ARG A 641 -43.35 -2.75 -3.18
N ASN A 642 -42.15 -2.18 -3.42
CA ASN A 642 -42.02 -0.79 -3.87
C ASN A 642 -42.22 -0.66 -5.38
N LYS A 643 -42.37 -1.78 -6.12
CA LYS A 643 -42.52 -1.84 -7.57
C LYS A 643 -41.48 -0.99 -8.31
N ALA A 644 -40.24 -1.06 -7.84
CA ALA A 644 -39.13 -0.33 -8.45
C ALA A 644 -38.89 -0.85 -9.87
N LEU A 645 -38.64 0.05 -10.81
CA LEU A 645 -38.31 -0.30 -12.19
C LEU A 645 -36.92 -0.95 -12.33
N TYR A 646 -36.04 -0.69 -11.37
CA TYR A 646 -34.73 -1.32 -11.20
C TYR A 646 -34.28 -1.14 -9.76
N TYR A 647 -33.36 -1.98 -9.35
CA TYR A 647 -32.69 -1.85 -8.06
C TYR A 647 -31.24 -2.36 -8.16
N THR A 648 -30.30 -1.54 -7.75
CA THR A 648 -28.87 -1.89 -7.70
C THR A 648 -28.36 -1.75 -6.29
N HIS A 649 -27.57 -2.69 -5.83
CA HIS A 649 -26.91 -2.60 -4.53
C HIS A 649 -25.74 -3.55 -4.45
N SER A 650 -24.92 -3.35 -3.44
CA SER A 650 -23.77 -4.17 -3.18
C SER A 650 -24.13 -5.39 -2.34
N GLU A 651 -23.77 -6.57 -2.80
CA GLU A 651 -23.93 -7.85 -2.13
C GLU A 651 -22.59 -8.45 -1.73
N ASN A 652 -22.61 -9.41 -0.81
CA ASN A 652 -21.43 -10.11 -0.35
C ASN A 652 -21.56 -11.60 -0.68
N LEU A 653 -20.48 -12.18 -1.18
CA LEU A 653 -20.33 -13.61 -1.32
C LEU A 653 -18.98 -14.01 -0.69
N GLY A 654 -19.04 -14.69 0.45
CA GLY A 654 -17.85 -14.88 1.27
C GLY A 654 -17.23 -13.54 1.74
N LYS A 655 -15.96 -13.30 1.41
CA LYS A 655 -15.27 -12.01 1.60
C LYS A 655 -15.43 -11.08 0.39
N GLY A 656 -15.85 -11.63 -0.75
CA GLY A 656 -16.03 -10.90 -1.98
C GLY A 656 -17.26 -9.98 -1.90
N LYS A 657 -17.06 -8.72 -2.29
CA LYS A 657 -18.15 -7.74 -2.41
C LYS A 657 -18.36 -7.48 -3.89
N TYR A 658 -19.61 -7.55 -4.34
CA TYR A 658 -19.97 -7.35 -5.73
C TYR A 658 -21.22 -6.48 -5.86
N GLU A 659 -21.35 -5.79 -6.97
CA GLU A 659 -22.55 -5.03 -7.30
C GLU A 659 -23.55 -5.94 -8.02
N SER A 660 -24.82 -5.77 -7.70
CA SER A 660 -25.91 -6.59 -8.24
C SER A 660 -27.04 -5.70 -8.73
N ALA A 661 -27.47 -5.91 -9.96
CA ALA A 661 -28.61 -5.18 -10.53
C ALA A 661 -29.80 -6.12 -10.74
N TYR A 662 -30.97 -5.60 -10.44
CA TYR A 662 -32.24 -6.31 -10.57
C TYR A 662 -33.21 -5.50 -11.42
N ILE A 663 -33.88 -6.17 -12.40
CA ILE A 663 -34.87 -5.57 -13.27
C ILE A 663 -36.10 -6.52 -13.36
N PRO A 664 -37.34 -6.01 -13.32
CA PRO A 664 -38.51 -6.83 -13.56
C PRO A 664 -38.65 -7.15 -15.06
N ILE A 665 -38.97 -8.38 -15.40
CA ILE A 665 -39.42 -8.80 -16.72
C ILE A 665 -40.92 -8.73 -16.72
N ASN A 666 -41.48 -7.93 -17.62
CA ASN A 666 -42.91 -7.66 -17.69
C ASN A 666 -43.47 -8.23 -18.98
N ASP A 667 -44.77 -8.63 -18.92
CA ASP A 667 -45.56 -8.96 -20.10
C ASP A 667 -45.88 -7.73 -20.96
N SER A 668 -46.54 -7.95 -22.08
CA SER A 668 -47.02 -6.88 -22.98
C SER A 668 -48.05 -5.96 -22.33
N GLN A 669 -48.66 -6.35 -21.19
CA GLN A 669 -49.62 -5.57 -20.43
C GLN A 669 -49.00 -4.79 -19.27
N GLY A 670 -47.70 -4.99 -19.02
CA GLY A 670 -46.95 -4.35 -17.93
C GLY A 670 -47.01 -5.11 -16.59
N ASN A 671 -47.53 -6.37 -16.55
CA ASN A 671 -47.45 -7.18 -15.34
C ASN A 671 -46.09 -7.84 -15.23
N THR A 672 -45.54 -7.86 -14.05
CA THR A 672 -44.23 -8.53 -13.82
C THR A 672 -44.40 -10.05 -13.86
N LEU A 673 -43.59 -10.70 -14.68
CA LEU A 673 -43.53 -12.16 -14.83
C LEU A 673 -42.41 -12.79 -13.99
N ALA A 674 -41.24 -12.14 -13.94
CA ALA A 674 -40.03 -12.62 -13.25
C ALA A 674 -39.12 -11.45 -12.92
N TYR A 675 -38.08 -11.71 -12.14
CA TYR A 675 -37.00 -10.76 -11.86
C TYR A 675 -35.70 -11.28 -12.44
N LEU A 676 -35.07 -10.47 -13.31
CA LEU A 676 -33.74 -10.72 -13.84
C LEU A 676 -32.69 -10.04 -12.96
N ASN A 677 -31.63 -10.75 -12.66
CA ASN A 677 -30.51 -10.25 -11.89
C ASN A 677 -29.19 -10.47 -12.63
N THR A 678 -28.35 -9.47 -12.61
CA THR A 678 -26.97 -9.53 -13.14
C THR A 678 -26.00 -9.24 -12.01
N PRO A 679 -25.36 -10.26 -11.41
CA PRO A 679 -24.28 -10.06 -10.45
C PRO A 679 -22.98 -9.69 -11.17
N TYR A 680 -22.29 -8.67 -10.69
CA TYR A 680 -21.02 -8.19 -11.25
C TYR A 680 -19.87 -8.38 -10.26
N PHE A 681 -19.18 -9.50 -10.37
CA PHE A 681 -18.15 -9.89 -9.43
C PHE A 681 -16.76 -9.25 -9.66
N SER A 682 -16.49 -8.74 -10.86
CA SER A 682 -15.13 -8.25 -11.21
C SER A 682 -14.72 -6.94 -10.55
N SER A 683 -15.67 -6.17 -10.04
CA SER A 683 -15.46 -4.77 -9.65
C SER A 683 -14.49 -4.57 -8.49
N ALA A 684 -14.44 -5.49 -7.52
CA ALA A 684 -13.65 -5.27 -6.29
C ALA A 684 -12.13 -5.41 -6.52
N THR A 685 -11.71 -6.40 -7.30
CA THR A 685 -10.28 -6.65 -7.61
C THR A 685 -9.76 -5.64 -8.62
N ASP A 686 -10.54 -5.30 -9.62
CA ASP A 686 -10.17 -4.33 -10.64
C ASP A 686 -10.07 -2.93 -10.03
N LEU A 687 -11.07 -2.53 -9.23
CA LEU A 687 -11.01 -1.28 -8.48
C LEU A 687 -9.80 -1.21 -7.55
N HIS A 688 -9.48 -2.29 -6.82
CA HIS A 688 -8.33 -2.32 -5.94
C HIS A 688 -7.02 -2.16 -6.70
N ASN A 689 -6.88 -2.81 -7.84
CA ASN A 689 -5.70 -2.71 -8.71
C ASN A 689 -5.60 -1.31 -9.36
N GLU A 690 -6.71 -0.75 -9.81
CA GLU A 690 -6.75 0.61 -10.35
C GLU A 690 -6.40 1.65 -9.28
N ILE A 691 -6.99 1.58 -8.08
CA ILE A 691 -6.66 2.46 -6.96
C ILE A 691 -5.20 2.30 -6.56
N LYS A 692 -4.68 1.08 -6.50
CA LYS A 692 -3.28 0.81 -6.18
C LYS A 692 -2.34 1.44 -7.21
N THR A 693 -2.60 1.25 -8.49
CA THR A 693 -1.79 1.79 -9.59
C THR A 693 -1.88 3.32 -9.60
N PHE A 694 -3.07 3.87 -9.42
CA PHE A 694 -3.27 5.31 -9.29
C PHE A 694 -2.50 5.88 -8.10
N PHE A 695 -2.63 5.26 -6.92
CA PHE A 695 -1.95 5.72 -5.69
C PHE A 695 -0.44 5.68 -5.83
N LEU A 696 0.12 4.62 -6.42
CA LEU A 696 1.56 4.51 -6.67
C LEU A 696 2.05 5.57 -7.67
N THR A 697 1.30 5.77 -8.76
CA THR A 697 1.62 6.79 -9.76
C THR A 697 1.54 8.20 -9.18
N TYR A 698 0.47 8.48 -8.43
CA TYR A 698 0.27 9.74 -7.73
C TYR A 698 1.40 10.02 -6.72
N THR A 699 1.79 9.02 -5.94
CA THR A 699 2.89 9.14 -4.97
C THR A 699 4.22 9.44 -5.67
N ASN A 700 4.50 8.79 -6.80
CA ASN A 700 5.71 9.08 -7.60
C ASN A 700 5.70 10.53 -8.12
N ILE A 701 4.57 11.00 -8.66
CA ILE A 701 4.44 12.39 -9.15
C ILE A 701 4.64 13.38 -8.00
N ILE A 702 4.01 13.15 -6.86
CA ILE A 702 4.17 13.99 -5.66
C ILE A 702 5.62 14.06 -5.22
N LEU A 703 6.33 12.93 -5.17
CA LEU A 703 7.72 12.90 -4.76
C LEU A 703 8.62 13.71 -5.69
N VAL A 704 8.38 13.63 -7.00
CA VAL A 704 9.10 14.45 -7.99
C VAL A 704 8.79 15.93 -7.78
N LEU A 705 7.50 16.29 -7.64
CA LEU A 705 7.08 17.67 -7.41
C LEU A 705 7.63 18.22 -6.08
N LEU A 706 7.63 17.41 -5.03
CA LEU A 706 8.21 17.77 -3.74
C LEU A 706 9.72 18.00 -3.85
N GLY A 707 10.42 17.16 -4.61
CA GLY A 707 11.85 17.33 -4.91
C GLY A 707 12.14 18.64 -5.64
N ILE A 708 11.36 18.95 -6.68
CA ILE A 708 11.44 20.21 -7.44
C ILE A 708 11.14 21.39 -6.50
N ALA A 709 10.06 21.32 -5.73
CA ALA A 709 9.68 22.37 -4.81
C ALA A 709 10.75 22.61 -3.74
N LEU A 710 11.32 21.55 -3.17
CA LEU A 710 12.43 21.65 -2.22
C LEU A 710 13.64 22.33 -2.86
N TYR A 711 14.01 21.93 -4.07
CA TYR A 711 15.12 22.54 -4.82
C TYR A 711 14.87 24.03 -5.08
N LEU A 712 13.66 24.39 -5.53
CA LEU A 712 13.27 25.80 -5.74
C LEU A 712 13.31 26.59 -4.43
N VAL A 713 12.78 26.04 -3.33
CA VAL A 713 12.83 26.70 -2.01
C VAL A 713 14.26 26.95 -1.57
N LEU A 714 15.16 25.97 -1.80
CA LEU A 714 16.58 26.14 -1.46
C LEU A 714 17.24 27.25 -2.28
N ILE A 715 16.96 27.31 -3.59
CA ILE A 715 17.50 28.35 -4.47
C ILE A 715 16.96 29.74 -4.10
N ILE A 716 15.63 29.85 -4.02
CA ILE A 716 14.96 31.12 -3.73
C ILE A 716 15.42 31.66 -2.38
N THR A 717 15.46 30.79 -1.36
CA THR A 717 15.89 31.20 -0.01
C THR A 717 17.38 31.59 0.01
N ARG A 718 18.25 30.87 -0.75
CA ARG A 718 19.65 31.29 -0.91
C ARG A 718 19.76 32.66 -1.57
N ARG A 719 19.07 32.87 -2.69
CA ARG A 719 19.10 34.16 -3.40
C ARG A 719 18.56 35.32 -2.55
N ALA A 720 17.43 35.09 -1.86
CA ALA A 720 16.81 36.14 -1.04
C ALA A 720 17.59 36.45 0.25
N MET A 721 18.27 35.47 0.85
CA MET A 721 18.99 35.65 2.13
C MET A 721 20.44 36.07 1.96
N HIS A 722 21.07 35.82 0.81
CA HIS A 722 22.47 36.18 0.54
C HIS A 722 22.74 37.68 0.73
N PRO A 723 21.94 38.60 0.17
CA PRO A 723 22.17 40.03 0.33
C PRO A 723 22.03 40.49 1.79
N LEU A 724 21.06 39.91 2.53
CA LEU A 724 20.87 40.24 3.94
C LEU A 724 22.05 39.76 4.82
N SER A 725 22.64 38.60 4.49
CA SER A 725 23.82 38.13 5.19
C SER A 725 25.06 38.98 4.88
N LEU A 726 25.20 39.44 3.64
CA LEU A 726 26.26 40.36 3.23
C LEU A 726 26.11 41.72 3.95
N LEU A 727 24.88 42.23 4.03
CA LEU A 727 24.61 43.46 4.76
C LEU A 727 24.96 43.29 6.25
N GLN A 728 24.56 42.19 6.88
CA GLN A 728 24.89 41.89 8.28
C GLN A 728 26.40 41.81 8.51
N GLU A 729 27.14 41.15 7.59
CA GLU A 729 28.60 41.04 7.67
C GLU A 729 29.26 42.39 7.55
N LYS A 730 28.90 43.18 6.54
CA LYS A 730 29.44 44.55 6.35
C LYS A 730 29.06 45.49 7.49
N MET A 731 27.86 45.34 8.09
CA MET A 731 27.47 46.10 9.30
C MET A 731 28.28 45.69 10.55
N ALA A 732 28.61 44.40 10.68
CA ALA A 732 29.41 43.90 11.79
C ALA A 732 30.88 44.33 11.68
N ASP A 733 31.41 44.44 10.45
CA ASP A 733 32.76 44.87 10.16
C ASP A 733 32.96 46.40 10.07
N PHE A 734 31.85 47.15 10.24
CA PHE A 734 31.90 48.64 10.22
C PHE A 734 32.83 49.19 11.31
N LYS A 735 33.79 50.02 10.91
CA LYS A 735 34.74 50.69 11.82
C LYS A 735 34.78 52.18 11.51
N ILE A 736 34.73 52.97 12.57
CA ILE A 736 34.75 54.43 12.48
C ILE A 736 36.09 54.97 11.97
N ASP A 737 37.19 54.26 12.25
CA ASP A 737 38.57 54.75 11.93
C ASP A 737 39.12 54.27 10.56
N ARG A 738 38.33 53.55 9.78
CA ARG A 738 38.73 53.04 8.46
C ARG A 738 37.68 53.38 7.40
N LYS A 739 38.13 53.42 6.16
CA LYS A 739 37.23 53.58 5.02
C LYS A 739 36.39 52.34 4.85
N ASN A 740 35.07 52.52 4.98
CA ASN A 740 34.13 51.40 4.79
C ASN A 740 33.76 51.30 3.32
N GLU A 741 33.71 50.04 2.78
CA GLU A 741 33.38 49.83 1.36
C GLU A 741 31.84 49.77 1.20
N PRO A 742 31.28 50.47 0.21
CA PRO A 742 29.88 50.36 -0.12
C PRO A 742 29.57 49.00 -0.68
N ILE A 743 28.36 48.51 -0.47
CA ILE A 743 27.88 47.24 -1.04
C ILE A 743 27.37 47.50 -2.44
N GLU A 744 27.97 46.82 -3.44
CA GLU A 744 27.48 46.87 -4.81
C GLU A 744 26.29 45.93 -4.98
N TRP A 745 25.12 46.51 -5.34
CA TRP A 745 23.90 45.75 -5.56
C TRP A 745 23.10 46.32 -6.75
N GLN A 746 22.69 45.42 -7.65
CA GLN A 746 21.99 45.83 -8.87
C GLN A 746 20.44 45.62 -8.80
N GLY A 747 19.91 45.07 -7.70
CA GLY A 747 18.47 44.88 -7.54
C GLY A 747 17.72 46.15 -7.18
N ASN A 748 16.54 46.32 -7.78
CA ASN A 748 15.62 47.46 -7.48
C ASN A 748 14.47 47.01 -6.53
N ASP A 749 14.69 45.98 -5.73
CA ASP A 749 13.77 45.45 -4.73
C ASP A 749 13.95 46.11 -3.36
N GLU A 750 13.18 45.67 -2.37
CA GLU A 750 13.22 46.18 -0.99
C GLU A 750 14.62 45.99 -0.39
N ILE A 751 15.34 44.96 -0.80
CA ILE A 751 16.70 44.70 -0.36
C ILE A 751 17.67 45.72 -0.97
N GLY A 752 17.47 46.02 -2.26
CA GLY A 752 18.22 47.08 -2.94
C GLY A 752 18.02 48.46 -2.30
N ALA A 753 16.79 48.75 -1.89
CA ALA A 753 16.47 49.98 -1.13
C ALA A 753 17.20 50.01 0.21
N LEU A 754 17.23 48.88 0.94
CA LEU A 754 17.93 48.76 2.23
C LEU A 754 19.45 48.95 2.08
N ILE A 755 20.06 48.31 1.07
CA ILE A 755 21.47 48.46 0.75
C ILE A 755 21.81 49.89 0.36
N LYS A 756 20.94 50.59 -0.39
CA LYS A 756 21.10 51.98 -0.74
C LYS A 756 21.09 52.86 0.48
N GLN A 757 20.19 52.63 1.42
CA GLN A 757 20.16 53.36 2.70
C GLN A 757 21.40 53.11 3.53
N TYR A 758 21.89 51.86 3.60
CA TYR A 758 23.15 51.52 4.26
C TYR A 758 24.32 52.27 3.66
N ASN A 759 24.46 52.30 2.33
CA ASN A 759 25.52 53.01 1.63
C ASN A 759 25.44 54.52 1.85
N LEU A 760 24.25 55.12 1.91
CA LEU A 760 24.05 56.53 2.27
C LEU A 760 24.49 56.80 3.70
N LEU A 761 24.16 55.91 4.63
CA LEU A 761 24.51 55.99 6.04
C LEU A 761 26.04 55.96 6.24
N ILE A 762 26.76 55.12 5.49
CA ILE A 762 28.24 55.12 5.50
C ILE A 762 28.77 56.49 5.09
N VAL A 763 28.32 57.05 3.98
CA VAL A 763 28.79 58.34 3.47
C VAL A 763 28.51 59.46 4.49
N GLU A 764 27.34 59.46 5.09
CA GLU A 764 26.97 60.48 6.10
C GLU A 764 27.79 60.36 7.39
N LEU A 765 28.05 59.12 7.84
CA LEU A 765 28.92 58.85 8.98
C LEU A 765 30.37 59.21 8.72
N GLU A 766 30.90 58.92 7.53
CA GLU A 766 32.26 59.30 7.14
C GLU A 766 32.40 60.85 7.13
N LYS A 767 31.39 61.55 6.58
CA LYS A 767 31.34 63.01 6.61
C LYS A 767 31.28 63.56 8.03
N SER A 768 30.41 63.03 8.86
CA SER A 768 30.25 63.45 10.26
C SER A 768 31.55 63.20 11.08
N THR A 769 32.16 62.03 10.86
CA THR A 769 33.45 61.76 11.55
C THR A 769 34.60 62.64 11.09
N ALA A 770 34.63 62.98 9.81
CA ALA A 770 35.62 63.92 9.30
C ALA A 770 35.41 65.37 9.90
N GLU A 771 34.15 65.82 10.01
CA GLU A 771 33.78 67.09 10.65
C GLU A 771 34.13 67.09 12.14
N LEU A 772 33.84 66.01 12.84
CA LEU A 772 34.19 65.83 14.24
C LEU A 772 35.69 65.88 14.45
N LYS A 773 36.46 65.18 13.60
CA LYS A 773 37.91 65.15 13.65
C LYS A 773 38.52 66.58 13.43
N ARG A 774 37.92 67.28 12.44
CA ARG A 774 38.30 68.67 12.17
C ARG A 774 38.01 69.57 13.35
N THR A 775 36.78 69.51 13.88
CA THR A 775 36.36 70.31 15.04
C THR A 775 37.21 70.02 16.27
N THR A 776 37.47 68.77 16.56
CA THR A 776 38.32 68.37 17.71
C THR A 776 39.73 68.87 17.53
N THR A 777 40.28 68.80 16.30
CA THR A 777 41.60 69.38 16.00
C THR A 777 41.62 70.91 16.20
N GLU A 778 40.60 71.62 15.70
CA GLU A 778 40.48 73.06 15.90
C GLU A 778 40.36 73.50 17.38
N VAL A 779 39.55 72.66 18.17
CA VAL A 779 39.44 72.95 19.64
C VAL A 779 40.80 72.72 20.32
N ALA A 780 41.50 71.65 20.02
CA ALA A 780 42.78 71.36 20.56
C ALA A 780 43.80 72.45 20.18
N TRP A 781 43.80 72.93 18.90
CA TRP A 781 44.65 74.06 18.46
C TRP A 781 44.36 75.37 19.21
N ARG A 782 43.10 75.74 19.43
CA ARG A 782 42.73 76.88 20.19
C ARG A 782 43.23 76.81 21.66
N GLY A 783 43.19 75.59 22.24
CA GLY A 783 43.72 75.29 23.58
C GLY A 783 45.22 75.55 23.64
N VAL A 784 45.95 74.98 22.71
CA VAL A 784 47.44 75.12 22.61
C VAL A 784 47.83 76.54 22.30
N ALA A 785 47.14 77.24 21.37
CA ALA A 785 47.39 78.60 21.03
C ALA A 785 47.20 79.57 22.27
N ARG A 786 46.14 79.33 23.07
CA ARG A 786 45.89 80.08 24.30
C ARG A 786 47.00 79.87 25.30
N GLN A 787 47.45 78.62 25.47
CA GLN A 787 48.50 78.29 26.42
C GLN A 787 49.85 78.89 25.98
N VAL A 788 50.23 78.84 24.71
CA VAL A 788 51.41 79.44 24.17
C VAL A 788 51.40 80.98 24.34
N ALA A 789 50.24 81.65 24.02
CA ALA A 789 50.05 83.07 24.25
C ALA A 789 50.23 83.43 25.72
N HIS A 790 49.76 82.58 26.66
CA HIS A 790 49.96 82.83 28.08
C HIS A 790 51.39 82.68 28.52
N GLU A 791 52.18 81.68 28.01
CA GLU A 791 53.57 81.50 28.28
C GLU A 791 54.49 82.63 27.71
N ILE A 792 54.14 83.03 26.46
CA ILE A 792 54.80 84.19 25.85
C ILE A 792 54.58 85.42 26.72
N LYS A 793 53.34 85.70 27.19
CA LYS A 793 53.03 86.84 28.07
C LYS A 793 53.75 86.73 29.37
N ASN A 794 53.93 85.57 29.96
CA ASN A 794 54.64 85.34 31.20
C ASN A 794 56.16 85.66 31.07
N SER A 795 56.78 85.31 29.91
CA SER A 795 58.17 85.64 29.65
C SER A 795 58.39 87.16 29.31
N LEU A 796 57.47 87.78 28.59
CA LEU A 796 57.53 89.18 28.21
C LEU A 796 57.33 90.12 29.38
N THR A 797 56.48 89.76 30.35
CA THR A 797 56.22 90.63 31.51
C THR A 797 57.45 90.95 32.39
N PRO A 798 58.25 89.94 32.78
CA PRO A 798 59.52 90.15 33.48
C PRO A 798 60.57 90.94 32.66
N MET A 799 60.64 90.68 31.35
CA MET A 799 61.50 91.37 30.45
C MET A 799 61.17 92.86 30.47
N ARG A 800 59.87 93.17 30.24
CA ARG A 800 59.42 94.62 30.32
C ARG A 800 59.70 95.24 31.63
N LEU A 801 59.43 94.52 32.71
CA LEU A 801 59.72 95.06 34.03
C LEU A 801 61.19 95.34 34.29
N SER A 802 62.04 94.40 33.90
CA SER A 802 63.51 94.52 33.96
C SER A 802 64.00 95.69 33.12
N VAL A 803 63.51 95.84 31.87
CA VAL A 803 63.88 97.05 31.11
C VAL A 803 63.37 98.34 31.74
N GLN A 804 62.16 98.43 32.29
CA GLN A 804 61.60 99.55 32.97
C GLN A 804 62.36 99.84 34.23
N MET A 805 62.82 98.87 34.98
CA MET A 805 63.65 99.06 36.17
C MET A 805 64.99 99.61 35.80
N LEU A 806 65.60 99.03 34.66
CA LEU A 806 66.87 99.59 34.16
C LEU A 806 66.74 101.03 33.69
N GLN A 807 65.69 101.39 32.94
CA GLN A 807 65.39 102.69 32.45
C GLN A 807 65.28 103.70 33.65
N ARG A 808 64.52 103.30 34.69
CA ARG A 808 64.36 104.14 35.90
C ARG A 808 65.69 104.32 36.65
N SER A 809 66.55 103.30 36.71
CA SER A 809 67.88 103.40 37.34
C SER A 809 68.82 104.36 36.60
N ILE A 810 68.70 104.33 35.20
CA ILE A 810 69.46 105.28 34.35
C ILE A 810 68.98 106.72 34.56
N GLU A 811 67.59 106.92 34.59
CA GLU A 811 67.00 108.22 34.78
C GLU A 811 67.36 108.87 36.16
N LYS A 812 67.54 108.02 37.21
CA LYS A 812 67.89 108.48 38.54
C LYS A 812 69.34 108.62 38.78
N GLY A 813 70.26 108.29 37.83
CA GLY A 813 71.69 108.41 37.99
C GLY A 813 72.33 107.53 39.08
N ASP A 814 71.75 106.30 39.32
CA ASP A 814 72.20 105.32 40.34
C ASP A 814 73.70 104.96 40.10
N ALA A 815 74.56 104.95 41.13
CA ALA A 815 75.93 104.57 41.02
C ALA A 815 76.15 103.10 40.51
N ASP A 816 75.18 102.22 40.60
CA ASP A 816 75.21 100.80 40.23
C ASP A 816 74.54 100.45 38.86
N VAL A 817 74.35 101.42 37.98
CA VAL A 817 73.68 101.23 36.69
C VAL A 817 74.36 100.15 35.82
N GLU A 818 75.68 100.10 35.81
CA GLU A 818 76.49 99.14 34.99
C GLU A 818 76.24 97.68 35.48
N GLU A 819 76.24 97.49 36.78
CA GLU A 819 75.93 96.16 37.39
C GLU A 819 74.49 95.70 37.17
N LYS A 820 73.53 96.63 37.36
CA LYS A 820 72.09 96.44 37.08
C LYS A 820 71.91 96.15 35.59
N MET A 821 72.60 96.78 34.67
CA MET A 821 72.62 96.61 33.25
C MET A 821 73.02 95.15 32.85
N LYS A 822 74.12 94.72 33.48
CA LYS A 822 74.60 93.34 33.30
C LYS A 822 73.59 92.28 33.75
N ARG A 823 73.00 92.52 34.95
CA ARG A 823 71.99 91.66 35.57
C ARG A 823 70.76 91.65 34.68
N VAL A 824 70.21 92.76 34.25
CA VAL A 824 69.05 92.88 33.40
C VAL A 824 69.32 92.30 32.02
N SER A 825 70.54 92.49 31.42
CA SER A 825 70.88 91.89 30.17
C SER A 825 70.93 90.33 30.25
N ALA A 826 71.50 89.80 31.38
CA ALA A 826 71.49 88.36 31.61
C ALA A 826 70.07 87.83 31.72
N THR A 827 69.21 88.50 32.51
CA THR A 827 67.78 88.11 32.63
C THR A 827 67.03 88.26 31.30
N LEU A 828 67.29 89.25 30.49
CA LEU A 828 66.67 89.45 29.19
C LEU A 828 67.10 88.31 28.21
N ILE A 829 68.42 87.94 28.20
CA ILE A 829 68.86 86.83 27.38
C ILE A 829 68.24 85.50 27.80
N GLU A 830 68.23 85.27 29.14
CA GLU A 830 67.54 84.07 29.68
C GLU A 830 66.08 83.97 29.27
N GLN A 831 65.31 85.06 29.33
CA GLN A 831 63.91 85.15 28.95
C GLN A 831 63.73 85.00 27.39
N ILE A 832 64.69 85.54 26.60
CA ILE A 832 64.69 85.39 25.15
C ILE A 832 64.97 83.93 24.75
N ASP A 833 65.89 83.31 25.43
CA ASP A 833 66.18 81.92 25.26
C ASP A 833 64.96 81.02 25.58
N ALA A 834 64.32 81.31 26.73
CA ALA A 834 63.06 80.66 27.11
C ALA A 834 61.95 80.90 26.08
N LEU A 835 61.86 82.11 25.52
CA LEU A 835 60.87 82.43 24.47
C LEU A 835 61.19 81.74 23.15
N SER A 836 62.46 81.54 22.80
CA SER A 836 62.97 80.79 21.66
C SER A 836 62.68 79.34 21.81
N ASP A 837 62.81 78.76 23.01
CA ASP A 837 62.48 77.39 23.35
C ASP A 837 61.01 77.10 23.22
N ILE A 838 60.16 78.04 23.73
CA ILE A 838 58.69 77.98 23.58
C ILE A 838 58.32 77.94 22.06
N ALA A 839 58.91 78.92 21.30
CA ALA A 839 58.61 79.03 19.90
C ALA A 839 59.12 77.77 19.09
N SER A 840 60.30 77.28 19.48
CA SER A 840 60.87 76.04 18.85
C SER A 840 60.05 74.77 19.18
N SER A 841 59.57 74.68 20.43
CA SER A 841 58.72 73.61 20.89
C SER A 841 57.31 73.68 20.23
N PHE A 842 56.77 74.91 20.08
CA PHE A 842 55.51 75.10 19.33
C PHE A 842 55.65 74.75 17.84
N SER A 843 56.77 75.18 17.21
CA SER A 843 57.07 74.85 15.80
C SER A 843 57.20 73.34 15.57
N ARG A 844 57.82 72.63 16.53
CA ARG A 844 57.89 71.14 16.50
C ARG A 844 56.55 70.55 16.71
N TYR A 845 55.72 71.07 17.60
CA TYR A 845 54.34 70.54 17.82
C TYR A 845 53.40 70.86 16.66
N ALA A 846 53.62 71.96 15.91
CA ALA A 846 52.91 72.43 14.79
C ALA A 846 53.17 71.55 13.52
N LYS A 847 54.30 70.93 13.44
CA LYS A 847 54.67 69.95 12.44
C LYS A 847 54.30 68.53 12.96
N LEU A 848 52.99 68.13 12.83
CA LEU A 848 52.54 66.76 13.08
C LEU A 848 53.38 65.82 12.18
N PRO A 849 54.06 64.80 12.70
CA PRO A 849 54.78 63.84 11.88
C PRO A 849 53.74 63.06 11.07
N GLU A 850 53.90 62.98 9.75
CA GLU A 850 53.14 62.10 8.92
C GLU A 850 53.45 60.66 9.38
N ASN A 851 52.37 59.88 9.75
CA ASN A 851 52.52 58.49 10.09
C ASN A 851 52.93 57.74 8.85
N HIS A 852 54.11 57.18 8.80
CA HIS A 852 54.60 56.23 7.84
C HIS A 852 54.54 54.85 8.50
N PRO A 853 53.43 54.11 8.35
CA PRO A 853 53.37 52.75 8.87
C PRO A 853 54.39 51.90 8.11
N ALA A 854 55.32 51.33 8.80
CA ALA A 854 56.30 50.36 8.29
C ALA A 854 56.09 49.02 9.05
N PRO A 855 56.28 47.91 8.41
CA PRO A 855 56.26 46.61 9.10
C PRO A 855 57.39 46.63 10.15
N LEU A 856 57.05 46.32 11.38
CA LEU A 856 57.97 46.35 12.53
C LEU A 856 57.94 44.89 13.11
N ASP A 857 59.15 44.39 13.37
CA ASP A 857 59.26 43.16 14.18
C ASP A 857 59.12 43.59 15.68
N LEU A 858 57.99 43.17 16.23
CA LEU A 858 57.64 43.48 17.62
C LEU A 858 58.60 42.82 18.61
N ALA A 859 59.09 41.58 18.25
CA ALA A 859 60.06 40.89 19.11
C ALA A 859 61.41 41.57 19.18
N GLU A 860 61.88 42.08 18.04
CA GLU A 860 63.15 42.86 17.99
C GLU A 860 63.04 44.20 18.75
N LEU A 861 61.92 44.89 18.62
CA LEU A 861 61.66 46.13 19.34
C LEU A 861 61.60 45.91 20.85
N VAL A 862 60.87 44.91 21.33
CA VAL A 862 60.78 44.55 22.75
C VAL A 862 62.16 44.12 23.27
N GLY A 863 62.91 43.30 22.49
CA GLY A 863 64.27 42.96 22.84
C GLY A 863 65.18 44.17 23.00
N ASN A 864 65.12 45.13 22.09
CA ASN A 864 65.89 46.36 22.15
C ASN A 864 65.47 47.25 23.36
N VAL A 865 64.20 47.30 23.72
CA VAL A 865 63.73 48.01 24.90
C VAL A 865 64.18 47.33 26.19
N VAL A 866 64.17 45.99 26.27
CA VAL A 866 64.64 45.26 27.43
C VAL A 866 66.14 45.46 27.64
N ASN A 867 66.92 45.43 26.56
CA ASN A 867 68.35 45.66 26.62
C ASN A 867 68.76 47.08 27.15
N LEU A 868 67.91 48.10 26.97
CA LEU A 868 68.08 49.45 27.55
C LEU A 868 68.02 49.43 29.07
N TYR A 869 67.38 48.49 29.68
CA TYR A 869 67.19 48.35 31.12
C TYR A 869 68.07 47.23 31.74
N ASP A 870 68.87 46.55 30.96
CA ASP A 870 69.74 45.43 31.39
C ASP A 870 70.77 45.83 32.48
N ASN A 871 71.04 47.16 32.63
CA ASN A 871 71.95 47.69 33.63
C ASN A 871 71.24 48.15 34.91
N VAL A 872 70.00 47.91 35.09
CA VAL A 872 69.28 48.30 36.30
C VAL A 872 69.30 47.14 37.29
N GLU A 873 70.08 47.31 38.39
CA GLU A 873 70.15 46.27 39.43
C GLU A 873 68.81 46.00 40.03
N ASN A 874 68.42 44.68 40.15
CA ASN A 874 67.15 44.14 40.74
C ASN A 874 65.92 44.10 39.82
N ILE A 875 65.99 44.18 38.49
CA ILE A 875 64.93 43.94 37.60
C ILE A 875 65.27 42.76 36.67
N VAL A 876 64.43 41.73 36.68
CA VAL A 876 64.52 40.61 35.77
C VAL A 876 63.32 40.64 34.83
N PHE A 877 63.58 40.79 33.54
CA PHE A 877 62.53 40.77 32.50
C PHE A 877 62.35 39.33 32.01
N THR A 878 61.14 38.87 32.07
CA THR A 878 60.78 37.59 31.51
C THR A 878 59.73 37.85 30.45
N TYR A 879 60.04 37.51 29.22
CA TYR A 879 59.05 37.54 28.12
C TYR A 879 58.85 36.15 27.49
N LEU A 880 57.63 35.82 27.24
CA LEU A 880 57.25 34.50 26.68
C LEU A 880 57.05 34.58 25.16
#